data_272437438b15c6910df9095ea6e56732
#
_entry.id   272437438b15c6910df9095ea6e56732
#
_cell.length_a   1.000
_cell.length_b   1.000
_cell.length_c   1.000
_cell.angle_alpha   90.00
_cell.angle_beta   90.00
_cell.angle_gamma   90.00
#
_symmetry.space_group_name_H-M   'P 1'
#
loop_
_entity.id
_entity.type
_entity.pdbx_description
1 polymer ?
#
loop_
_entity_poly.entity_id
_entity_poly.type
_entity_poly.pdbx_seq_one_letter_code
_entity_poly.pdbx_strand_id
1 'polypeptide(L)'
;MFLSNARQDVGRRAPQSNWMKWAAVLLAIVALGAEPEPSGPDGKLLGVVSCALLFGLVIYTVYLTIRPLIDDADEQFFVALLIIAGLWIVKTLALLAFEGFGVDVGTYQAWALQIASQGPAHTYQEGYFLDYPPGYLYALWIAGFIARSFGAGGTPLRIIVESPSLIADVLLAIAIFAYVRGTDMRRLALVAMLMAALNPALLFDTVVWGQSDSVLAMVMWLAVIASLSREYEISWALAALSVLIKPQGLMALPVLGLWLLFEGDYWAWLRAAVVGIGIFIIGIAPFQIGHPWNWIINLYGSTAAYYHETSVNAFNFMALIGGLRQQDSGTLAGISFFTLGMAMLVPLYAFVAYILWRTRTATSLFYATFVALFGFFMFAPRMHERYLYPALVIVIPLALQSTEMMVVFGILTVTCLFNLAYIKHTLESAAVFLDAHDGLAMLAAALNLAAFAITVRFGLTAIDREASSENSLLQLARRLVPPGAWEKKLTEADTTLARPLSPWLRLDTYILATLTVITAATRFWHIGTPPEIVFDEVHFVGQAREYLHSETVLDPHPPVAKLLISASIWLFGDHSWSWRVPNAIMGTILVGVTYLLGRRMFKDRLAATLAAGCVMLDGFFLVDSRIACIDIVYLTFAAISYLLLFRFLQTESMFDKRKLLIPLGIALGICLGSKLYIPVVACVLAAAFVAYDVWRMSADQTKLGGTGDGPDPYRIPRVFGAVTTLATVTAIFYLSTFLINYFLGWWGGISDLFKYYKDIVWYEDSVSTATHPYSSKWWSWPLMLRPVAYWQHFPKEGKVSTVWGGGNPLIWWGALTGMTFNMVYTIERPTVTRVFMLSGYLTYVLMWVWIGRTLFLYHYMPAVYLGFLALSAVLAECWYGGEEMFLEHLAILATIVPALFLGLGWGFGILVAILMIGGWAACLGMIPQYSGKYVFGVFVAGSLILFVYFFPVWTAIPIERAGYYARMWLSGPGIRNWI
;
A
#
# COMPACT_ATOMS: atom_id res chain seq x y z
N MET A 1 -11.45 -26.53 25.28
CA MET A 1 -12.30 -27.42 24.44
C MET A 1 -13.18 -26.65 23.44
N PHE A 2 -13.38 -25.35 23.60
CA PHE A 2 -14.25 -24.52 22.72
C PHE A 2 -13.63 -23.95 21.47
N LEU A 3 -12.31 -23.99 21.32
CA LEU A 3 -11.61 -23.43 20.12
C LEU A 3 -11.15 -24.50 19.11
N SER A 4 -11.31 -25.81 19.41
CA SER A 4 -10.89 -26.86 18.48
C SER A 4 -11.86 -27.05 17.31
N ASN A 5 -13.13 -26.73 17.47
CA ASN A 5 -14.14 -26.95 16.42
C ASN A 5 -14.31 -25.78 15.43
N ALA A 6 -13.90 -24.55 15.81
CA ALA A 6 -13.91 -23.42 14.87
C ALA A 6 -12.79 -23.49 13.81
N ARG A 7 -11.83 -24.42 13.98
CA ARG A 7 -10.69 -24.58 13.05
C ARG A 7 -10.98 -25.38 11.79
N GLN A 8 -12.07 -26.16 11.75
CA GLN A 8 -12.30 -27.12 10.65
C GLN A 8 -13.23 -26.62 9.55
N ASP A 9 -14.05 -25.60 9.76
CA ASP A 9 -15.07 -25.20 8.76
C ASP A 9 -14.75 -23.96 7.93
N VAL A 10 -13.66 -23.22 8.21
CA VAL A 10 -13.27 -22.03 7.43
C VAL A 10 -12.56 -22.38 6.11
N GLY A 11 -12.31 -23.65 5.84
CA GLY A 11 -11.48 -24.15 4.73
C GLY A 11 -12.19 -24.45 3.39
N ARG A 12 -13.51 -24.19 3.20
CA ARG A 12 -14.20 -24.61 1.96
C ARG A 12 -14.90 -23.49 1.20
N ARG A 13 -14.31 -23.20 0.03
CA ARG A 13 -14.87 -22.60 -1.20
C ARG A 13 -15.52 -21.22 -1.10
N ALA A 14 -14.80 -20.22 -1.55
CA ALA A 14 -15.35 -18.93 -1.92
C ALA A 14 -15.71 -18.89 -3.42
N PRO A 15 -16.89 -18.44 -3.81
CA PRO A 15 -17.22 -18.11 -5.20
C PRO A 15 -16.41 -16.87 -5.63
N GLN A 16 -16.08 -16.82 -6.93
CA GLN A 16 -15.43 -15.63 -7.53
C GLN A 16 -16.30 -14.40 -7.30
N SER A 17 -15.81 -13.48 -6.47
CA SER A 17 -16.60 -12.35 -6.02
C SER A 17 -16.66 -11.23 -7.05
N ASN A 18 -17.85 -10.75 -7.33
CA ASN A 18 -18.10 -9.57 -8.17
C ASN A 18 -17.66 -8.24 -7.52
N TRP A 19 -17.08 -8.27 -6.30
CA TRP A 19 -16.71 -7.05 -5.57
C TRP A 19 -15.60 -6.23 -6.26
N MET A 20 -14.66 -6.89 -6.99
CA MET A 20 -13.69 -6.16 -7.82
C MET A 20 -14.36 -5.32 -8.90
N LYS A 21 -15.51 -5.79 -9.43
CA LYS A 21 -16.32 -5.01 -10.37
C LYS A 21 -16.96 -3.81 -9.67
N TRP A 22 -17.43 -3.99 -8.43
CA TRP A 22 -18.01 -2.89 -7.66
C TRP A 22 -16.97 -1.90 -7.16
N ALA A 23 -15.80 -2.37 -6.72
CA ALA A 23 -14.68 -1.50 -6.39
C ALA A 23 -14.18 -0.72 -7.62
N ALA A 24 -14.13 -1.36 -8.80
CA ALA A 24 -13.81 -0.71 -10.05
C ALA A 24 -14.88 0.30 -10.49
N VAL A 25 -16.16 -0.02 -10.27
CA VAL A 25 -17.28 0.91 -10.53
C VAL A 25 -17.25 2.10 -9.57
N LEU A 26 -16.96 1.88 -8.28
CA LEU A 26 -16.78 2.97 -7.31
C LEU A 26 -15.56 3.83 -7.63
N LEU A 27 -14.43 3.21 -7.99
CA LEU A 27 -13.24 3.90 -8.50
C LEU A 27 -13.54 4.70 -9.77
N ALA A 28 -14.33 4.13 -10.69
CA ALA A 28 -14.75 4.81 -11.91
C ALA A 28 -15.72 5.97 -11.62
N ILE A 29 -16.67 5.82 -10.68
CA ILE A 29 -17.59 6.89 -10.28
C ILE A 29 -16.80 8.02 -9.58
N VAL A 30 -15.86 7.70 -8.70
CA VAL A 30 -15.02 8.68 -8.03
C VAL A 30 -14.04 9.35 -9.01
N ALA A 31 -13.53 8.60 -10.00
CA ALA A 31 -12.68 9.13 -11.07
C ALA A 31 -13.45 10.00 -12.08
N LEU A 32 -14.70 9.65 -12.41
CA LEU A 32 -15.56 10.44 -13.31
C LEU A 32 -16.05 11.73 -12.68
N GLY A 33 -16.12 11.82 -11.35
CA GLY A 33 -16.43 13.04 -10.62
C GLY A 33 -15.28 14.02 -10.45
N ALA A 34 -14.07 13.64 -10.83
CA ALA A 34 -12.90 14.50 -10.79
C ALA A 34 -12.71 15.22 -12.13
N GLU A 35 -13.55 16.24 -12.43
CA GLU A 35 -13.22 17.14 -13.53
C GLU A 35 -11.87 17.83 -13.23
N PRO A 36 -10.91 17.80 -14.16
CA PRO A 36 -9.64 18.48 -14.00
C PRO A 36 -9.83 19.99 -14.19
N GLU A 37 -9.90 20.73 -13.11
CA GLU A 37 -9.65 22.17 -13.21
C GLU A 37 -8.15 22.42 -13.46
N PRO A 38 -7.78 23.32 -14.39
CA PRO A 38 -6.43 23.40 -14.95
C PRO A 38 -5.40 24.15 -14.09
N SER A 39 -5.64 24.39 -12.83
CA SER A 39 -4.74 25.20 -12.01
C SER A 39 -4.53 24.67 -10.61
N GLY A 40 -3.38 24.00 -10.42
CA GLY A 40 -2.79 23.77 -9.11
C GLY A 40 -2.47 22.29 -8.80
N PRO A 41 -1.41 22.02 -8.02
CA PRO A 41 -1.03 20.68 -7.57
C PRO A 41 -1.92 20.28 -6.38
N ASP A 42 -3.17 19.96 -6.62
CA ASP A 42 -4.20 19.92 -5.58
C ASP A 42 -4.22 18.65 -4.71
N GLY A 43 -3.43 17.66 -4.97
CA GLY A 43 -3.57 16.38 -4.27
C GLY A 43 -4.95 15.70 -4.44
N LYS A 44 -5.84 16.25 -5.29
CA LYS A 44 -7.20 15.71 -5.53
C LYS A 44 -7.14 14.25 -5.99
N LEU A 45 -6.28 13.95 -6.97
CA LEU A 45 -6.15 12.57 -7.45
C LEU A 45 -5.59 11.64 -6.38
N LEU A 46 -4.56 12.07 -5.64
CA LEU A 46 -4.02 11.29 -4.52
C LEU A 46 -5.07 11.13 -3.42
N GLY A 47 -5.85 12.17 -3.14
CA GLY A 47 -6.97 12.13 -2.21
C GLY A 47 -8.05 11.13 -2.64
N VAL A 48 -8.44 11.13 -3.91
CA VAL A 48 -9.40 10.17 -4.48
C VAL A 48 -8.87 8.74 -4.34
N VAL A 49 -7.60 8.50 -4.68
CA VAL A 49 -6.98 7.18 -4.56
C VAL A 49 -6.91 6.73 -3.09
N SER A 50 -6.47 7.61 -2.19
CA SER A 50 -6.41 7.31 -0.75
C SER A 50 -7.81 7.03 -0.18
N CYS A 51 -8.80 7.85 -0.53
CA CYS A 51 -10.20 7.66 -0.13
C CYS A 51 -10.73 6.29 -0.62
N ALA A 52 -10.49 5.95 -1.89
CA ALA A 52 -10.93 4.68 -2.47
C ALA A 52 -10.25 3.48 -1.79
N LEU A 53 -8.96 3.57 -1.47
CA LEU A 53 -8.24 2.51 -0.76
C LEU A 53 -8.74 2.33 0.68
N LEU A 54 -8.93 3.43 1.42
CA LEU A 54 -9.43 3.39 2.81
C LEU A 54 -10.87 2.88 2.86
N PHE A 55 -11.73 3.36 1.96
CA PHE A 55 -13.11 2.91 1.85
C PHE A 55 -13.20 1.45 1.38
N GLY A 56 -12.36 1.05 0.43
CA GLY A 56 -12.22 -0.33 -0.03
C GLY A 56 -11.80 -1.29 1.10
N LEU A 57 -10.90 -0.86 1.99
CA LEU A 57 -10.49 -1.60 3.18
C LEU A 57 -11.68 -1.85 4.11
N VAL A 58 -12.46 -0.81 4.40
CA VAL A 58 -13.64 -0.93 5.27
C VAL A 58 -14.69 -1.84 4.62
N ILE A 59 -15.04 -1.62 3.35
CA ILE A 59 -16.01 -2.47 2.63
C ILE A 59 -15.55 -3.92 2.59
N TYR A 60 -14.27 -4.17 2.30
CA TYR A 60 -13.72 -5.51 2.25
C TYR A 60 -13.81 -6.21 3.62
N THR A 61 -13.49 -5.50 4.70
CA THR A 61 -13.58 -6.05 6.05
C THR A 61 -15.04 -6.31 6.44
N VAL A 62 -15.95 -5.39 6.13
CA VAL A 62 -17.40 -5.59 6.32
C VAL A 62 -17.87 -6.81 5.52
N TYR A 63 -17.45 -6.93 4.25
CA TYR A 63 -17.77 -8.10 3.42
C TYR A 63 -17.27 -9.41 4.05
N LEU A 64 -16.01 -9.47 4.51
CA LEU A 64 -15.47 -10.66 5.21
C LEU A 64 -16.30 -11.01 6.46
N THR A 65 -16.77 -10.00 7.18
CA THR A 65 -17.57 -10.16 8.39
C THR A 65 -18.99 -10.66 8.07
N ILE A 66 -19.60 -10.16 6.99
CA ILE A 66 -20.98 -10.51 6.59
C ILE A 66 -21.04 -11.78 5.73
N ARG A 67 -19.97 -12.14 5.05
CA ARG A 67 -19.92 -13.27 4.13
C ARG A 67 -20.49 -14.59 4.68
N PRO A 68 -20.22 -15.00 5.95
CA PRO A 68 -20.83 -16.21 6.51
C PRO A 68 -22.35 -16.17 6.57
N LEU A 69 -22.94 -14.96 6.57
CA LEU A 69 -24.40 -14.76 6.60
C LEU A 69 -25.04 -14.91 5.21
N ILE A 70 -24.31 -14.48 4.16
CA ILE A 70 -24.80 -14.53 2.77
C ILE A 70 -24.86 -15.97 2.27
N ASP A 71 -23.96 -16.82 2.77
CA ASP A 71 -23.85 -18.22 2.35
C ASP A 71 -24.84 -19.15 3.09
N ASP A 72 -25.58 -18.62 4.10
CA ASP A 72 -26.50 -19.40 4.93
C ASP A 72 -27.93 -18.82 4.83
N ALA A 73 -28.81 -19.57 4.17
CA ALA A 73 -30.22 -19.21 3.94
C ALA A 73 -31.09 -19.39 5.18
N ASP A 74 -30.76 -18.78 6.29
CA ASP A 74 -31.47 -18.89 7.57
C ASP A 74 -32.47 -17.73 7.77
N GLU A 75 -33.60 -17.99 8.37
CA GLU A 75 -34.66 -17.01 8.67
C GLU A 75 -34.15 -15.82 9.47
N GLN A 76 -33.18 -16.03 10.36
CA GLN A 76 -32.55 -14.93 11.14
C GLN A 76 -31.89 -13.87 10.27
N PHE A 77 -31.35 -14.25 9.12
CA PHE A 77 -30.75 -13.30 8.21
C PHE A 77 -31.79 -12.37 7.59
N PHE A 78 -32.94 -12.92 7.18
CA PHE A 78 -34.06 -12.14 6.65
C PHE A 78 -34.62 -11.17 7.68
N VAL A 79 -34.80 -11.64 8.93
CA VAL A 79 -35.26 -10.80 10.05
C VAL A 79 -34.26 -9.69 10.33
N ALA A 80 -32.95 -9.99 10.31
CA ALA A 80 -31.90 -8.98 10.47
C ALA A 80 -31.95 -7.90 9.37
N LEU A 81 -32.14 -8.29 8.11
CA LEU A 81 -32.29 -7.34 7.00
C LEU A 81 -33.52 -6.46 7.15
N LEU A 82 -34.66 -7.00 7.57
CA LEU A 82 -35.88 -6.21 7.83
C LEU A 82 -35.68 -5.22 8.98
N ILE A 83 -35.01 -5.64 10.06
CA ILE A 83 -34.64 -4.76 11.17
C ILE A 83 -33.71 -3.66 10.71
N ILE A 84 -32.68 -3.96 9.90
CA ILE A 84 -31.74 -2.98 9.35
C ILE A 84 -32.48 -1.95 8.50
N ALA A 85 -33.35 -2.40 7.60
CA ALA A 85 -34.16 -1.50 6.77
C ALA A 85 -35.06 -0.58 7.63
N GLY A 86 -35.71 -1.17 8.63
CA GLY A 86 -36.52 -0.42 9.58
C GLY A 86 -35.70 0.60 10.38
N LEU A 87 -34.53 0.21 10.87
CA LEU A 87 -33.62 1.11 11.59
C LEU A 87 -33.10 2.26 10.70
N TRP A 88 -32.79 1.96 9.46
CA TRP A 88 -32.37 2.98 8.50
C TRP A 88 -33.47 4.03 8.31
N ILE A 89 -34.71 3.58 8.13
CA ILE A 89 -35.88 4.47 7.99
C ILE A 89 -36.07 5.29 9.28
N VAL A 90 -36.07 4.64 10.44
CA VAL A 90 -36.28 5.32 11.75
C VAL A 90 -35.18 6.36 12.00
N LYS A 91 -33.92 6.02 11.77
CA LYS A 91 -32.79 6.96 11.96
C LYS A 91 -32.87 8.13 10.97
N THR A 92 -33.22 7.87 9.71
CA THR A 92 -33.41 8.94 8.72
C THR A 92 -34.57 9.86 9.10
N LEU A 93 -35.69 9.31 9.56
CA LEU A 93 -36.82 10.10 10.06
C LEU A 93 -36.45 10.91 11.31
N ALA A 94 -35.66 10.33 12.22
CA ALA A 94 -35.15 11.02 13.39
C ALA A 94 -34.23 12.20 13.03
N LEU A 95 -33.38 12.05 11.99
CA LEU A 95 -32.62 13.19 11.46
C LEU A 95 -33.50 14.34 10.95
N LEU A 96 -34.68 14.04 10.44
CA LEU A 96 -35.65 15.07 10.04
C LEU A 96 -36.31 15.75 11.23
N ALA A 97 -36.43 15.03 12.36
CA ALA A 97 -37.11 15.52 13.58
C ALA A 97 -36.17 16.30 14.52
N PHE A 98 -34.86 16.03 14.50
CA PHE A 98 -33.87 16.68 15.36
C PHE A 98 -32.84 17.44 14.52
N GLU A 99 -32.49 18.65 14.90
CA GLU A 99 -31.57 19.51 14.13
C GLU A 99 -30.08 19.24 14.38
N GLY A 100 -29.76 18.37 15.34
CA GLY A 100 -28.38 18.17 15.79
C GLY A 100 -27.91 19.29 16.74
N PHE A 101 -26.66 19.22 17.18
CA PHE A 101 -26.02 20.33 17.88
C PHE A 101 -25.43 21.29 16.83
N GLY A 102 -26.00 22.48 16.72
CA GLY A 102 -25.77 23.39 15.60
C GLY A 102 -24.31 23.74 15.32
N VAL A 103 -23.47 23.82 16.38
CA VAL A 103 -22.05 24.15 16.24
C VAL A 103 -21.32 22.99 15.54
N ASP A 104 -21.49 21.74 16.01
CA ASP A 104 -20.77 20.57 15.46
C ASP A 104 -21.26 20.24 14.05
N VAL A 105 -22.60 20.23 13.85
CA VAL A 105 -23.21 19.97 12.53
C VAL A 105 -22.82 21.03 11.51
N GLY A 106 -22.84 22.31 11.90
CA GLY A 106 -22.42 23.43 11.05
C GLY A 106 -20.92 23.33 10.68
N THR A 107 -20.10 22.91 11.62
CA THR A 107 -18.66 22.68 11.40
C THR A 107 -18.43 21.55 10.38
N TYR A 108 -19.11 20.42 10.52
CA TYR A 108 -19.00 19.33 9.54
C TYR A 108 -19.49 19.73 8.15
N GLN A 109 -20.57 20.53 8.05
CA GLN A 109 -21.04 21.05 6.77
C GLN A 109 -20.00 21.99 6.13
N ALA A 110 -19.40 22.89 6.91
CA ALA A 110 -18.36 23.79 6.44
C ALA A 110 -17.13 23.01 5.93
N TRP A 111 -16.65 22.02 6.71
CA TRP A 111 -15.53 21.18 6.30
C TRP A 111 -15.85 20.37 5.04
N ALA A 112 -17.04 19.77 4.94
CA ALA A 112 -17.45 18.99 3.78
C ALA A 112 -17.45 19.83 2.49
N LEU A 113 -18.03 21.04 2.55
CA LEU A 113 -18.09 21.94 1.41
C LEU A 113 -16.71 22.50 1.03
N GLN A 114 -15.88 22.82 2.02
CA GLN A 114 -14.52 23.30 1.81
C GLN A 114 -13.65 22.23 1.12
N ILE A 115 -13.57 21.04 1.70
CA ILE A 115 -12.74 19.97 1.12
C ILE A 115 -13.24 19.56 -0.27
N ALA A 116 -14.56 19.59 -0.52
CA ALA A 116 -15.13 19.33 -1.84
C ALA A 116 -14.83 20.44 -2.86
N SER A 117 -14.59 21.67 -2.41
CA SER A 117 -14.26 22.79 -3.31
C SER A 117 -12.77 22.92 -3.55
N GLN A 118 -11.97 22.85 -2.50
CA GLN A 118 -10.53 23.16 -2.56
C GLN A 118 -9.63 21.93 -2.66
N GLY A 119 -10.18 20.75 -2.36
CA GLY A 119 -9.41 19.50 -2.32
C GLY A 119 -8.61 19.35 -1.02
N PRO A 120 -8.05 18.13 -0.78
CA PRO A 120 -7.39 17.79 0.47
C PRO A 120 -6.11 18.61 0.74
N ALA A 121 -5.35 18.99 -0.29
CA ALA A 121 -4.11 19.76 -0.14
C ALA A 121 -4.33 21.17 0.45
N HIS A 122 -5.53 21.72 0.32
CA HIS A 122 -5.87 23.06 0.79
C HIS A 122 -6.90 23.04 1.93
N THR A 123 -7.08 21.91 2.59
CA THR A 123 -8.08 21.77 3.66
C THR A 123 -7.60 22.36 4.98
N TYR A 124 -6.33 22.07 5.37
CA TYR A 124 -5.74 22.63 6.58
C TYR A 124 -5.07 23.97 6.28
N GLN A 125 -5.77 25.06 6.55
CA GLN A 125 -5.29 26.41 6.29
C GLN A 125 -5.06 27.17 7.60
N GLU A 126 -4.08 28.06 7.61
CA GLU A 126 -3.81 28.94 8.75
C GLU A 126 -5.03 29.84 9.03
N GLY A 127 -5.50 29.86 10.27
CA GLY A 127 -6.68 30.63 10.67
C GLY A 127 -8.03 29.93 10.41
N TYR A 128 -8.06 28.73 9.81
CA TYR A 128 -9.27 27.96 9.65
C TYR A 128 -9.37 26.86 10.73
N PHE A 129 -10.48 26.85 11.47
CA PHE A 129 -10.68 25.86 12.53
C PHE A 129 -10.95 24.48 11.93
N LEU A 130 -9.99 23.57 12.08
CA LEU A 130 -10.10 22.17 11.71
C LEU A 130 -9.18 21.35 12.61
N ASP A 131 -9.74 20.71 13.62
CA ASP A 131 -9.04 19.95 14.65
C ASP A 131 -9.10 18.42 14.45
N TYR A 132 -9.88 17.93 13.46
CA TYR A 132 -9.94 16.52 13.15
C TYR A 132 -8.78 16.07 12.27
N PRO A 133 -8.25 14.85 12.52
CA PRO A 133 -7.32 14.20 11.59
C PRO A 133 -8.00 13.86 10.25
N PRO A 134 -7.23 13.56 9.18
CA PRO A 134 -7.73 13.39 7.82
C PRO A 134 -8.77 12.29 7.59
N GLY A 135 -8.82 11.25 8.45
CA GLY A 135 -9.62 10.06 8.17
C GLY A 135 -11.12 10.31 8.00
N TYR A 136 -11.72 11.11 8.89
CA TYR A 136 -13.14 11.47 8.76
C TYR A 136 -13.39 12.46 7.62
N LEU A 137 -12.39 13.27 7.28
CA LEU A 137 -12.51 14.23 6.18
C LEU A 137 -12.70 13.56 4.82
N TYR A 138 -12.25 12.33 4.63
CA TYR A 138 -12.57 11.57 3.42
C TYR A 138 -14.07 11.29 3.28
N ALA A 139 -14.73 10.93 4.36
CA ALA A 139 -16.18 10.74 4.36
C ALA A 139 -16.92 12.07 4.10
N LEU A 140 -16.46 13.14 4.74
CA LEU A 140 -16.98 14.49 4.51
C LEU A 140 -16.70 14.99 3.09
N TRP A 141 -15.59 14.61 2.49
CA TRP A 141 -15.29 14.96 1.11
C TRP A 141 -16.28 14.34 0.12
N ILE A 142 -16.58 13.05 0.29
CA ILE A 142 -17.61 12.37 -0.51
C ILE A 142 -18.96 13.02 -0.29
N ALA A 143 -19.35 13.28 0.95
CA ALA A 143 -20.60 13.92 1.29
C ALA A 143 -20.71 15.35 0.68
N GLY A 144 -19.64 16.15 0.80
CA GLY A 144 -19.58 17.49 0.23
C GLY A 144 -19.62 17.49 -1.29
N PHE A 145 -18.96 16.53 -1.95
CA PHE A 145 -19.04 16.35 -3.39
C PHE A 145 -20.47 16.03 -3.85
N ILE A 146 -21.14 15.08 -3.17
CA ILE A 146 -22.54 14.74 -3.43
C ILE A 146 -23.43 15.98 -3.23
N ALA A 147 -23.28 16.67 -2.11
CA ALA A 147 -24.08 17.87 -1.80
C ALA A 147 -23.93 18.96 -2.88
N ARG A 148 -22.70 19.23 -3.31
CA ARG A 148 -22.44 20.22 -4.38
C ARG A 148 -23.01 19.78 -5.73
N SER A 149 -22.88 18.49 -6.08
CA SER A 149 -23.39 17.96 -7.35
C SER A 149 -24.90 18.10 -7.48
N PHE A 150 -25.63 18.04 -6.36
CA PHE A 150 -27.07 18.22 -6.32
C PHE A 150 -27.51 19.65 -5.92
N GLY A 151 -26.59 20.56 -5.69
CA GLY A 151 -26.90 21.91 -5.19
C GLY A 151 -27.61 21.91 -3.83
N ALA A 152 -27.28 20.90 -2.97
CA ALA A 152 -27.97 20.70 -1.70
C ALA A 152 -27.57 21.77 -0.69
N GLY A 153 -28.58 22.40 -0.05
CA GLY A 153 -28.44 23.33 1.06
C GLY A 153 -29.43 23.01 2.19
N GLY A 154 -29.27 23.61 3.35
CA GLY A 154 -30.16 23.41 4.48
C GLY A 154 -30.26 21.94 4.94
N THR A 155 -31.48 21.44 5.15
CA THR A 155 -31.73 20.05 5.60
C THR A 155 -31.16 18.98 4.68
N PRO A 156 -31.27 19.04 3.34
CA PRO A 156 -30.59 18.08 2.44
C PRO A 156 -29.07 18.01 2.62
N LEU A 157 -28.38 19.15 2.73
CA LEU A 157 -26.94 19.18 3.00
C LEU A 157 -26.61 18.47 4.32
N ARG A 158 -27.38 18.75 5.36
CA ARG A 158 -27.21 18.12 6.66
C ARG A 158 -27.35 16.60 6.60
N ILE A 159 -28.41 16.09 5.97
CA ILE A 159 -28.65 14.64 5.83
C ILE A 159 -27.47 13.97 5.09
N ILE A 160 -26.97 14.59 4.03
CA ILE A 160 -25.85 14.08 3.26
C ILE A 160 -24.58 14.06 4.12
N VAL A 161 -24.30 15.11 4.88
CA VAL A 161 -23.09 15.24 5.72
C VAL A 161 -23.12 14.30 6.93
N GLU A 162 -24.29 14.04 7.52
CA GLU A 162 -24.44 13.09 8.64
C GLU A 162 -24.60 11.62 8.17
N SER A 163 -24.84 11.37 6.88
CA SER A 163 -25.04 10.02 6.33
C SER A 163 -23.88 9.05 6.58
N PRO A 164 -22.60 9.44 6.60
CA PRO A 164 -21.49 8.51 6.93
C PRO A 164 -21.63 7.91 8.34
N SER A 165 -22.06 8.71 9.31
CA SER A 165 -22.27 8.24 10.70
C SER A 165 -23.45 7.27 10.80
N LEU A 166 -24.54 7.54 10.06
CA LEU A 166 -25.69 6.61 10.00
C LEU A 166 -25.33 5.29 9.32
N ILE A 167 -24.58 5.35 8.23
CA ILE A 167 -24.10 4.15 7.53
C ILE A 167 -23.22 3.33 8.47
N ALA A 168 -22.32 3.98 9.20
CA ALA A 168 -21.45 3.31 10.14
C ALA A 168 -22.21 2.61 11.26
N ASP A 169 -23.24 3.24 11.82
CA ASP A 169 -24.11 2.64 12.83
C ASP A 169 -24.78 1.34 12.34
N VAL A 170 -25.30 1.38 11.13
CA VAL A 170 -25.96 0.20 10.53
C VAL A 170 -24.93 -0.91 10.25
N LEU A 171 -23.80 -0.56 9.67
CA LEU A 171 -22.73 -1.52 9.39
C LEU A 171 -22.15 -2.13 10.67
N LEU A 172 -22.02 -1.35 11.73
CA LEU A 172 -21.60 -1.79 13.05
C LEU A 172 -22.61 -2.80 13.65
N ALA A 173 -23.89 -2.49 13.59
CA ALA A 173 -24.95 -3.39 14.07
C ALA A 173 -24.93 -4.73 13.30
N ILE A 174 -24.72 -4.70 11.98
CA ILE A 174 -24.56 -5.89 11.15
C ILE A 174 -23.28 -6.67 11.53
N ALA A 175 -22.16 -5.98 11.74
CA ALA A 175 -20.90 -6.60 12.11
C ALA A 175 -21.00 -7.31 13.48
N ILE A 176 -21.69 -6.70 14.46
CA ILE A 176 -21.96 -7.30 15.77
C ILE A 176 -22.85 -8.54 15.61
N PHE A 177 -23.93 -8.44 14.84
CA PHE A 177 -24.79 -9.59 14.53
C PHE A 177 -24.00 -10.75 13.93
N ALA A 178 -23.21 -10.45 12.89
CA ALA A 178 -22.42 -11.44 12.19
C ALA A 178 -21.42 -12.16 13.10
N TYR A 179 -20.71 -11.39 13.94
CA TYR A 179 -19.77 -11.95 14.90
C TYR A 179 -20.46 -12.87 15.91
N VAL A 180 -21.50 -12.37 16.60
CA VAL A 180 -22.20 -13.15 17.65
C VAL A 180 -22.87 -14.39 17.05
N ARG A 181 -23.40 -14.32 15.82
CA ARG A 181 -23.93 -15.47 15.11
C ARG A 181 -22.89 -16.54 14.81
N GLY A 182 -21.65 -16.15 14.57
CA GLY A 182 -20.52 -17.07 14.38
C GLY A 182 -20.01 -17.74 15.66
N THR A 183 -20.57 -17.40 16.82
CA THR A 183 -20.19 -17.96 18.13
C THR A 183 -21.27 -18.94 18.65
N ASP A 184 -20.97 -19.57 19.79
CA ASP A 184 -21.95 -20.43 20.49
C ASP A 184 -23.18 -19.64 20.98
N MET A 185 -23.10 -18.31 21.01
CA MET A 185 -24.21 -17.41 21.38
C MET A 185 -25.09 -17.02 20.19
N ARG A 186 -25.07 -17.78 19.08
CA ARG A 186 -25.79 -17.44 17.83
C ARG A 186 -27.28 -17.11 18.05
N ARG A 187 -27.93 -17.69 19.05
CA ARG A 187 -29.32 -17.39 19.40
C ARG A 187 -29.54 -15.97 19.93
N LEU A 188 -28.49 -15.33 20.43
CA LEU A 188 -28.48 -13.96 20.94
C LEU A 188 -28.03 -12.93 19.90
N ALA A 189 -27.72 -13.35 18.65
CA ALA A 189 -27.18 -12.47 17.63
C ALA A 189 -28.12 -11.28 17.33
N LEU A 190 -29.42 -11.52 17.22
CA LEU A 190 -30.41 -10.45 17.04
C LEU A 190 -30.47 -9.52 18.26
N VAL A 191 -30.36 -10.07 19.49
CA VAL A 191 -30.30 -9.27 20.72
C VAL A 191 -29.07 -8.37 20.71
N ALA A 192 -27.89 -8.91 20.37
CA ALA A 192 -26.66 -8.14 20.27
C ALA A 192 -26.78 -6.96 19.25
N MET A 193 -27.37 -7.26 18.09
CA MET A 193 -27.64 -6.25 17.07
C MET A 193 -28.55 -5.14 17.61
N LEU A 194 -29.64 -5.50 18.28
CA LEU A 194 -30.57 -4.52 18.86
C LEU A 194 -29.95 -3.73 20.00
N MET A 195 -29.09 -4.37 20.83
CA MET A 195 -28.32 -3.68 21.87
C MET A 195 -27.42 -2.57 21.31
N ALA A 196 -26.87 -2.74 20.12
CA ALA A 196 -26.12 -1.68 19.43
C ALA A 196 -27.06 -0.68 18.75
N ALA A 197 -27.96 -1.19 17.92
CA ALA A 197 -28.77 -0.38 17.01
C ALA A 197 -29.83 0.51 17.71
N LEU A 198 -30.38 0.04 18.84
CA LEU A 198 -31.41 0.72 19.63
C LEU A 198 -30.89 1.26 20.97
N ASN A 199 -29.56 1.20 21.22
CA ASN A 199 -29.00 1.80 22.42
C ASN A 199 -29.31 3.31 22.46
N PRO A 200 -30.00 3.81 23.48
CA PRO A 200 -30.44 5.20 23.47
C PRO A 200 -29.30 6.21 23.55
N ALA A 201 -28.15 5.87 24.17
CA ALA A 201 -26.96 6.71 24.20
C ALA A 201 -26.31 6.82 22.82
N LEU A 202 -26.18 5.68 22.11
CA LEU A 202 -25.62 5.64 20.76
C LEU A 202 -26.51 6.37 19.76
N LEU A 203 -27.86 6.20 19.88
CA LEU A 203 -28.81 6.93 19.07
C LEU A 203 -28.77 8.44 19.33
N PHE A 204 -28.65 8.85 20.59
CA PHE A 204 -28.58 10.26 20.97
C PHE A 204 -27.33 10.92 20.37
N ASP A 205 -26.19 10.27 20.48
CA ASP A 205 -24.92 10.75 19.92
C ASP A 205 -24.98 10.97 18.40
N THR A 206 -25.42 9.94 17.67
CA THR A 206 -25.40 9.96 16.19
C THR A 206 -26.51 10.83 15.61
N VAL A 207 -27.74 10.79 16.16
CA VAL A 207 -28.92 11.38 15.53
C VAL A 207 -29.34 12.69 16.20
N VAL A 208 -29.33 12.74 17.55
CA VAL A 208 -29.81 13.90 18.31
C VAL A 208 -28.70 14.93 18.49
N TRP A 209 -27.45 14.49 18.58
CA TRP A 209 -26.29 15.40 18.63
C TRP A 209 -25.72 15.66 17.22
N GLY A 210 -25.63 14.63 16.36
CA GLY A 210 -25.05 14.71 15.01
C GLY A 210 -23.53 14.41 14.96
N GLN A 211 -23.06 13.49 15.83
CA GLN A 211 -21.62 13.17 15.95
C GLN A 211 -21.17 12.02 15.05
N SER A 212 -19.84 11.91 14.90
CA SER A 212 -19.16 10.92 14.04
C SER A 212 -18.55 9.72 14.81
N ASP A 213 -18.90 9.55 16.09
CA ASP A 213 -18.29 8.52 16.96
C ASP A 213 -18.61 7.09 16.52
N SER A 214 -19.75 6.90 15.83
CA SER A 214 -20.12 5.62 15.23
C SER A 214 -19.11 5.15 14.16
N VAL A 215 -18.54 6.07 13.37
CA VAL A 215 -17.53 5.73 12.36
C VAL A 215 -16.26 5.22 13.04
N LEU A 216 -15.81 5.90 14.08
CA LEU A 216 -14.69 5.46 14.90
C LEU A 216 -14.94 4.08 15.51
N ALA A 217 -16.08 3.91 16.19
CA ALA A 217 -16.42 2.67 16.88
C ALA A 217 -16.54 1.48 15.92
N MET A 218 -17.11 1.69 14.72
CA MET A 218 -17.20 0.68 13.68
C MET A 218 -15.80 0.21 13.24
N VAL A 219 -14.90 1.13 12.96
CA VAL A 219 -13.54 0.80 12.50
C VAL A 219 -12.74 0.10 13.61
N MET A 220 -12.89 0.54 14.88
CA MET A 220 -12.26 -0.13 16.02
C MET A 220 -12.82 -1.54 16.25
N TRP A 221 -14.14 -1.71 16.13
CA TRP A 221 -14.77 -3.04 16.19
C TRP A 221 -14.21 -3.98 15.14
N LEU A 222 -14.16 -3.53 13.88
CA LEU A 222 -13.62 -4.31 12.77
C LEU A 222 -12.13 -4.65 12.98
N ALA A 223 -11.36 -3.75 13.59
CA ALA A 223 -9.95 -4.01 13.92
C ALA A 223 -9.81 -5.14 14.95
N VAL A 224 -10.68 -5.17 15.96
CA VAL A 224 -10.71 -6.25 16.96
C VAL A 224 -11.09 -7.58 16.31
N ILE A 225 -12.14 -7.61 15.47
CA ILE A 225 -12.56 -8.81 14.74
C ILE A 225 -11.48 -9.33 13.80
N ALA A 226 -10.83 -8.45 13.05
CA ALA A 226 -9.72 -8.83 12.18
C ALA A 226 -8.57 -9.46 12.96
N SER A 227 -8.25 -8.93 14.15
CA SER A 227 -7.25 -9.49 15.05
C SER A 227 -7.62 -10.90 15.54
N LEU A 228 -8.89 -11.13 15.91
CA LEU A 228 -9.42 -12.44 16.29
C LEU A 228 -9.39 -13.44 15.14
N SER A 229 -9.61 -12.97 13.93
CA SER A 229 -9.54 -13.76 12.69
C SER A 229 -8.10 -14.01 12.22
N ARG A 230 -7.10 -13.52 12.95
CA ARG A 230 -5.65 -13.58 12.61
C ARG A 230 -5.28 -12.82 11.32
N GLU A 231 -6.13 -11.92 10.89
CA GLU A 231 -5.87 -10.97 9.81
C GLU A 231 -5.20 -9.71 10.38
N TYR A 232 -3.99 -9.88 10.91
CA TYR A 232 -3.29 -8.86 11.70
C TYR A 232 -2.96 -7.60 10.91
N GLU A 233 -2.62 -7.76 9.63
CA GLU A 233 -2.35 -6.66 8.72
C GLU A 233 -3.61 -5.79 8.53
N ILE A 234 -4.78 -6.42 8.36
CA ILE A 234 -6.07 -5.73 8.27
C ILE A 234 -6.42 -5.07 9.60
N SER A 235 -6.19 -5.76 10.71
CA SER A 235 -6.42 -5.22 12.06
C SER A 235 -5.66 -3.93 12.28
N TRP A 236 -4.36 -3.90 11.98
CA TRP A 236 -3.52 -2.72 12.17
C TRP A 236 -3.79 -1.62 11.13
N ALA A 237 -4.18 -1.99 9.90
CA ALA A 237 -4.67 -1.05 8.90
C ALA A 237 -5.91 -0.29 9.41
N LEU A 238 -6.88 -1.01 9.98
CA LEU A 238 -8.09 -0.43 10.57
C LEU A 238 -7.79 0.35 11.85
N ALA A 239 -6.86 -0.13 12.69
CA ALA A 239 -6.41 0.61 13.86
C ALA A 239 -5.75 1.94 13.47
N ALA A 240 -4.91 1.97 12.44
CA ALA A 240 -4.33 3.20 11.90
C ALA A 240 -5.43 4.13 11.32
N LEU A 241 -6.41 3.56 10.62
CA LEU A 241 -7.56 4.33 10.14
C LEU A 241 -8.38 4.91 11.30
N SER A 242 -8.57 4.16 12.41
CA SER A 242 -9.26 4.68 13.58
C SER A 242 -8.54 5.89 14.20
N VAL A 243 -7.20 5.86 14.24
CA VAL A 243 -6.38 7.01 14.67
C VAL A 243 -6.57 8.20 13.74
N LEU A 244 -6.61 7.97 12.43
CA LEU A 244 -6.87 9.02 11.44
C LEU A 244 -8.29 9.60 11.51
N ILE A 245 -9.29 8.85 12.01
CA ILE A 245 -10.66 9.35 12.19
C ILE A 245 -10.74 10.26 13.41
N LYS A 246 -10.25 9.79 14.54
CA LYS A 246 -10.19 10.58 15.80
C LYS A 246 -8.99 10.13 16.65
N PRO A 247 -8.35 11.04 17.42
CA PRO A 247 -7.20 10.70 18.27
C PRO A 247 -7.47 9.55 19.27
N GLN A 248 -8.71 9.35 19.68
CA GLN A 248 -9.13 8.26 20.58
C GLN A 248 -8.83 6.86 20.01
N GLY A 249 -8.73 6.73 18.68
CA GLY A 249 -8.28 5.50 18.02
C GLY A 249 -6.95 4.98 18.54
N LEU A 250 -6.09 5.88 19.05
CA LEU A 250 -4.78 5.52 19.62
C LEU A 250 -4.92 4.54 20.82
N MET A 251 -6.05 4.56 21.51
CA MET A 251 -6.23 3.77 22.75
C MET A 251 -6.34 2.27 22.48
N ALA A 252 -6.79 1.86 21.31
CA ALA A 252 -6.85 0.45 20.92
C ALA A 252 -5.49 -0.11 20.46
N LEU A 253 -4.58 0.73 19.96
CA LEU A 253 -3.29 0.28 19.39
C LEU A 253 -2.43 -0.51 20.40
N PRO A 254 -2.22 -0.07 21.66
CA PRO A 254 -1.46 -0.85 22.64
C PRO A 254 -2.09 -2.21 22.92
N VAL A 255 -3.42 -2.31 22.93
CA VAL A 255 -4.14 -3.59 23.18
C VAL A 255 -3.89 -4.56 22.04
N LEU A 256 -4.06 -4.12 20.79
CA LEU A 256 -3.82 -4.94 19.59
C LEU A 256 -2.34 -5.29 19.44
N GLY A 257 -1.44 -4.36 19.81
CA GLY A 257 0.00 -4.60 19.82
C GLY A 257 0.41 -5.65 20.84
N LEU A 258 -0.11 -5.57 22.08
CA LEU A 258 0.13 -6.55 23.14
C LEU A 258 -0.49 -7.92 22.80
N TRP A 259 -1.69 -7.94 22.23
CA TRP A 259 -2.32 -9.17 21.77
C TRP A 259 -1.42 -9.94 20.82
N LEU A 260 -0.96 -9.28 19.76
CA LEU A 260 -0.11 -9.91 18.75
C LEU A 260 1.29 -10.23 19.28
N LEU A 261 1.84 -9.37 20.15
CA LEU A 261 3.12 -9.63 20.83
C LEU A 261 3.05 -10.92 21.64
N PHE A 262 1.97 -11.13 22.39
CA PHE A 262 1.81 -12.31 23.22
C PHE A 262 1.40 -13.56 22.43
N GLU A 263 0.90 -13.43 21.19
CA GLU A 263 0.75 -14.56 20.25
C GLU A 263 2.12 -15.15 19.84
N GLY A 264 3.21 -14.39 19.98
CA GLY A 264 4.57 -14.83 19.72
C GLY A 264 4.95 -14.83 18.24
N ASP A 265 4.14 -14.25 17.37
CA ASP A 265 4.47 -14.04 15.95
C ASP A 265 5.00 -12.62 15.71
N TYR A 266 6.30 -12.43 15.98
CA TYR A 266 6.96 -11.14 15.80
C TYR A 266 7.00 -10.66 14.34
N TRP A 267 6.93 -11.59 13.38
CA TRP A 267 6.88 -11.23 11.96
C TRP A 267 5.51 -10.73 11.56
N ALA A 268 4.45 -11.35 12.06
CA ALA A 268 3.11 -10.80 11.90
C ALA A 268 3.00 -9.43 12.57
N TRP A 269 3.64 -9.24 13.74
CA TRP A 269 3.69 -7.95 14.41
C TRP A 269 4.37 -6.89 13.55
N LEU A 270 5.54 -7.21 12.95
CA LEU A 270 6.26 -6.27 12.09
C LEU A 270 5.48 -5.96 10.80
N ARG A 271 4.92 -7.00 10.13
CA ARG A 271 4.10 -6.79 8.92
C ARG A 271 2.88 -5.93 9.22
N ALA A 272 2.17 -6.23 10.31
CA ALA A 272 1.02 -5.47 10.75
C ALA A 272 1.39 -4.00 11.03
N ALA A 273 2.52 -3.77 11.73
CA ALA A 273 3.02 -2.43 11.99
C ALA A 273 3.35 -1.67 10.69
N VAL A 274 4.03 -2.32 9.75
CA VAL A 274 4.35 -1.71 8.44
C VAL A 274 3.08 -1.36 7.66
N VAL A 275 2.08 -2.26 7.65
CA VAL A 275 0.80 -1.99 6.98
C VAL A 275 0.04 -0.87 7.68
N GLY A 276 -0.01 -0.86 9.01
CA GLY A 276 -0.64 0.22 9.77
C GLY A 276 0.01 1.57 9.51
N ILE A 277 1.34 1.65 9.54
CA ILE A 277 2.09 2.87 9.18
C ILE A 277 1.82 3.25 7.73
N GLY A 278 1.79 2.28 6.80
CA GLY A 278 1.49 2.51 5.39
C GLY A 278 0.10 3.14 5.19
N ILE A 279 -0.93 2.60 5.86
CA ILE A 279 -2.31 3.16 5.82
C ILE A 279 -2.35 4.57 6.44
N PHE A 280 -1.63 4.79 7.54
CA PHE A 280 -1.52 6.12 8.13
C PHE A 280 -0.90 7.11 7.13
N ILE A 281 0.21 6.74 6.50
CA ILE A 281 0.88 7.57 5.48
C ILE A 281 -0.04 7.81 4.27
N ILE A 282 -0.71 6.78 3.74
CA ILE A 282 -1.67 6.92 2.63
C ILE A 282 -2.80 7.88 3.03
N GLY A 283 -3.31 7.75 4.25
CA GLY A 283 -4.40 8.60 4.74
C GLY A 283 -4.02 10.07 4.91
N ILE A 284 -2.76 10.38 5.26
CA ILE A 284 -2.30 11.78 5.39
C ILE A 284 -1.74 12.35 4.08
N ALA A 285 -1.31 11.49 3.14
CA ALA A 285 -0.55 11.90 1.96
C ALA A 285 -1.19 13.02 1.12
N PRO A 286 -2.50 13.01 0.81
CA PRO A 286 -3.10 14.11 0.06
C PRO A 286 -3.12 15.43 0.82
N PHE A 287 -3.18 15.38 2.15
CA PHE A 287 -3.22 16.55 3.03
C PHE A 287 -1.81 17.06 3.37
N GLN A 288 -0.78 16.25 3.17
CA GLN A 288 0.63 16.61 3.38
C GLN A 288 1.14 17.63 2.36
N ILE A 289 0.51 17.72 1.18
CA ILE A 289 0.93 18.59 0.09
C ILE A 289 0.83 20.06 0.55
N GLY A 290 1.95 20.79 0.45
CA GLY A 290 2.02 22.17 0.89
C GLY A 290 2.31 22.37 2.39
N HIS A 291 2.32 21.30 3.19
CA HIS A 291 2.60 21.36 4.62
C HIS A 291 4.00 20.81 4.97
N PRO A 292 4.63 21.27 6.08
CA PRO A 292 5.88 20.71 6.57
C PRO A 292 5.68 19.23 6.99
N TRP A 293 6.75 18.44 6.98
CA TRP A 293 6.68 16.99 7.26
C TRP A 293 6.08 16.64 8.63
N ASN A 294 6.20 17.55 9.61
CA ASN A 294 5.69 17.36 10.97
C ASN A 294 4.32 17.97 11.22
N TRP A 295 3.61 18.45 10.17
CA TRP A 295 2.31 19.11 10.34
C TRP A 295 1.29 18.24 11.07
N ILE A 296 1.29 16.94 10.77
CA ILE A 296 0.34 16.02 11.40
C ILE A 296 0.62 15.84 12.90
N ILE A 297 1.90 15.81 13.31
CA ILE A 297 2.29 15.76 14.72
C ILE A 297 1.84 17.04 15.43
N ASN A 298 2.03 18.17 14.79
CA ASN A 298 1.58 19.46 15.30
C ASN A 298 0.05 19.52 15.40
N LEU A 299 -0.70 18.96 14.42
CA LEU A 299 -2.14 18.88 14.49
C LEU A 299 -2.60 18.07 15.71
N TYR A 300 -2.09 16.86 15.91
CA TYR A 300 -2.43 16.07 17.10
C TYR A 300 -2.04 16.78 18.40
N GLY A 301 -0.86 17.41 18.42
CA GLY A 301 -0.38 18.18 19.57
C GLY A 301 -1.27 19.39 19.88
N SER A 302 -1.63 20.19 18.88
CA SER A 302 -2.50 21.36 19.03
C SER A 302 -3.94 20.96 19.40
N THR A 303 -4.49 19.92 18.78
CA THR A 303 -5.81 19.39 19.13
C THR A 303 -5.84 18.90 20.59
N ALA A 304 -4.80 18.17 21.01
CA ALA A 304 -4.69 17.72 22.40
C ALA A 304 -4.48 18.89 23.39
N ALA A 305 -3.85 19.98 22.93
CA ALA A 305 -3.60 21.16 23.74
C ALA A 305 -4.73 22.21 23.67
N TYR A 306 -5.73 22.03 22.80
CA TYR A 306 -6.79 23.02 22.63
C TYR A 306 -7.68 23.17 23.87
N TYR A 307 -8.02 22.05 24.50
CA TYR A 307 -8.76 22.03 25.75
C TYR A 307 -7.80 21.88 26.92
N HIS A 308 -7.83 22.84 27.83
CA HIS A 308 -6.97 22.83 29.03
C HIS A 308 -7.72 22.39 30.29
N GLU A 309 -8.96 21.94 30.12
CA GLU A 309 -9.78 21.48 31.23
C GLU A 309 -9.50 20.04 31.61
N THR A 310 -9.45 19.73 32.89
CA THR A 310 -9.22 18.39 33.45
C THR A 310 -10.27 17.39 32.94
N SER A 311 -11.54 17.73 33.04
CA SER A 311 -12.65 17.10 32.35
C SER A 311 -13.44 18.18 31.65
N VAL A 312 -13.53 18.14 30.31
CA VAL A 312 -14.24 19.15 29.55
C VAL A 312 -15.74 19.07 29.84
N ASN A 313 -16.33 17.88 29.61
CA ASN A 313 -17.76 17.60 29.84
C ASN A 313 -18.02 16.17 30.27
N ALA A 314 -16.99 15.35 30.49
CA ALA A 314 -17.13 13.93 30.84
C ALA A 314 -17.46 13.75 32.33
N PHE A 315 -18.49 12.96 32.62
CA PHE A 315 -18.81 12.56 34.00
C PHE A 315 -17.97 11.33 34.36
N ASN A 316 -16.71 11.57 34.65
CA ASN A 316 -15.68 10.58 34.91
C ASN A 316 -15.02 10.77 36.31
N PHE A 317 -13.94 10.05 36.59
CA PHE A 317 -13.21 10.16 37.87
C PHE A 317 -12.73 11.59 38.12
N MET A 318 -12.29 12.31 37.08
CA MET A 318 -11.83 13.70 37.24
C MET A 318 -12.97 14.63 37.65
N ALA A 319 -14.18 14.44 37.12
CA ALA A 319 -15.36 15.19 37.55
C ALA A 319 -15.73 14.88 39.01
N LEU A 320 -15.54 13.61 39.48
CA LEU A 320 -15.83 13.21 40.85
C LEU A 320 -14.91 13.88 41.88
N ILE A 321 -13.66 14.19 41.52
CA ILE A 321 -12.70 14.85 42.37
C ILE A 321 -12.66 16.38 42.23
N GLY A 322 -13.69 16.98 41.61
CA GLY A 322 -13.83 18.41 41.42
C GLY A 322 -13.05 18.99 40.25
N GLY A 323 -12.64 18.17 39.30
CA GLY A 323 -11.91 18.58 38.09
C GLY A 323 -12.80 18.96 36.89
N LEU A 324 -14.13 18.86 37.01
CA LEU A 324 -15.04 19.24 35.91
C LEU A 324 -14.85 20.71 35.55
N ARG A 325 -14.53 20.98 34.27
CA ARG A 325 -14.26 22.33 33.76
C ARG A 325 -13.13 23.10 34.46
N GLN A 326 -12.35 22.45 35.33
CA GLN A 326 -11.19 23.04 35.96
C GLN A 326 -9.94 22.90 35.09
N GLN A 327 -9.05 23.90 35.16
CA GLN A 327 -7.78 23.83 34.43
C GLN A 327 -6.98 22.59 34.84
N ASP A 328 -6.42 21.90 33.91
CA ASP A 328 -5.64 20.66 34.11
C ASP A 328 -4.28 20.89 34.80
N SER A 329 -3.82 22.15 34.83
CA SER A 329 -2.71 22.61 35.63
C SER A 329 -3.06 22.77 37.12
N GLY A 330 -4.35 22.79 37.48
CA GLY A 330 -4.80 22.77 38.89
C GLY A 330 -4.30 21.52 39.60
N THR A 331 -4.12 21.60 40.93
CA THR A 331 -3.49 20.52 41.67
C THR A 331 -4.38 19.91 42.74
N LEU A 332 -4.27 18.59 42.89
CA LEU A 332 -4.80 17.82 43.99
C LEU A 332 -3.61 17.25 44.76
N ALA A 333 -3.49 17.62 46.07
CA ALA A 333 -2.38 17.24 46.92
C ALA A 333 -0.99 17.54 46.32
N GLY A 334 -0.86 18.62 45.56
CA GLY A 334 0.41 19.04 44.96
C GLY A 334 0.73 18.39 43.61
N ILE A 335 -0.09 17.51 43.12
CA ILE A 335 0.04 16.87 41.79
C ILE A 335 -0.98 17.51 40.83
N SER A 336 -0.57 17.94 39.64
CA SER A 336 -1.49 18.51 38.67
C SER A 336 -2.49 17.46 38.21
N PHE A 337 -3.74 17.86 37.90
CA PHE A 337 -4.76 16.96 37.37
C PHE A 337 -4.31 16.27 36.10
N PHE A 338 -3.58 16.98 35.23
CA PHE A 338 -2.99 16.38 34.03
C PHE A 338 -2.05 15.22 34.37
N THR A 339 -1.07 15.48 35.29
CA THR A 339 -0.11 14.46 35.70
C THR A 339 -0.81 13.29 36.39
N LEU A 340 -1.79 13.56 37.24
CA LEU A 340 -2.56 12.53 37.93
C LEU A 340 -3.28 11.63 36.92
N GLY A 341 -3.99 12.20 35.95
CA GLY A 341 -4.71 11.45 34.93
C GLY A 341 -3.81 10.60 34.06
N MET A 342 -2.71 11.19 33.55
CA MET A 342 -1.74 10.44 32.75
C MET A 342 -1.06 9.32 33.53
N ALA A 343 -0.76 9.55 34.83
CA ALA A 343 -0.16 8.54 35.70
C ALA A 343 -1.13 7.34 35.92
N MET A 344 -2.44 7.59 35.98
CA MET A 344 -3.45 6.50 36.13
C MET A 344 -3.58 5.62 34.89
N LEU A 345 -3.17 6.09 33.71
CA LEU A 345 -3.16 5.24 32.52
C LEU A 345 -2.04 4.18 32.57
N VAL A 346 -0.97 4.39 33.35
CA VAL A 346 0.12 3.40 33.48
C VAL A 346 -0.39 2.10 34.13
N PRO A 347 -1.00 2.10 35.34
CA PRO A 347 -1.56 0.89 35.92
C PRO A 347 -2.71 0.33 35.09
N LEU A 348 -3.49 1.15 34.39
CA LEU A 348 -4.53 0.70 33.45
C LEU A 348 -3.95 -0.20 32.37
N TYR A 349 -2.95 0.27 31.61
CA TYR A 349 -2.32 -0.53 30.56
C TYR A 349 -1.47 -1.67 31.08
N ALA A 350 -0.90 -1.57 32.30
CA ALA A 350 -0.27 -2.68 32.96
C ALA A 350 -1.30 -3.79 33.31
N PHE A 351 -2.50 -3.42 33.72
CA PHE A 351 -3.61 -4.36 33.93
C PHE A 351 -4.09 -5.00 32.64
N VAL A 352 -4.24 -4.22 31.58
CA VAL A 352 -4.56 -4.71 30.23
C VAL A 352 -3.51 -5.74 29.76
N ALA A 353 -2.23 -5.39 29.90
CA ALA A 353 -1.13 -6.30 29.55
C ALA A 353 -1.15 -7.57 30.39
N TYR A 354 -1.43 -7.47 31.71
CA TYR A 354 -1.55 -8.61 32.60
C TYR A 354 -2.69 -9.56 32.18
N ILE A 355 -3.86 -9.01 31.82
CA ILE A 355 -5.00 -9.80 31.33
C ILE A 355 -4.60 -10.55 30.04
N LEU A 356 -4.09 -9.85 29.04
CA LEU A 356 -3.71 -10.44 27.75
C LEU A 356 -2.56 -11.43 27.87
N TRP A 357 -1.66 -11.22 28.83
CA TRP A 357 -0.61 -12.18 29.13
C TRP A 357 -1.13 -13.47 29.75
N ARG A 358 -2.11 -13.37 30.65
CA ARG A 358 -2.67 -14.51 31.38
C ARG A 358 -3.70 -15.29 30.56
N THR A 359 -4.50 -14.58 29.76
CA THR A 359 -5.64 -15.16 29.05
C THR A 359 -5.58 -14.73 27.56
N ARG A 360 -5.81 -15.69 26.64
CA ARG A 360 -5.71 -15.47 25.19
C ARG A 360 -6.93 -16.00 24.47
N THR A 361 -8.08 -15.49 24.88
CA THR A 361 -9.38 -15.84 24.33
C THR A 361 -10.00 -14.64 23.62
N ALA A 362 -10.99 -14.88 22.76
CA ALA A 362 -11.74 -13.78 22.16
C ALA A 362 -12.35 -12.87 23.23
N THR A 363 -12.84 -13.46 24.33
CA THR A 363 -13.38 -12.72 25.48
C THR A 363 -12.32 -11.81 26.09
N SER A 364 -11.06 -12.28 26.24
CA SER A 364 -10.00 -11.46 26.84
C SER A 364 -9.58 -10.29 25.95
N LEU A 365 -9.62 -10.44 24.62
CA LEU A 365 -9.32 -9.32 23.71
C LEU A 365 -10.42 -8.26 23.76
N PHE A 366 -11.71 -8.67 23.73
CA PHE A 366 -12.82 -7.73 23.93
C PHE A 366 -12.74 -7.04 25.28
N TYR A 367 -12.46 -7.81 26.34
CA TYR A 367 -12.35 -7.27 27.68
C TYR A 367 -11.19 -6.28 27.81
N ALA A 368 -10.00 -6.62 27.32
CA ALA A 368 -8.84 -5.75 27.35
C ALA A 368 -9.07 -4.43 26.56
N THR A 369 -9.71 -4.54 25.37
CA THR A 369 -10.10 -3.38 24.58
C THR A 369 -11.14 -2.53 25.31
N PHE A 370 -12.15 -3.15 25.90
CA PHE A 370 -13.15 -2.45 26.70
C PHE A 370 -12.52 -1.72 27.90
N VAL A 371 -11.65 -2.40 28.67
CA VAL A 371 -10.96 -1.80 29.81
C VAL A 371 -10.08 -0.62 29.38
N ALA A 372 -9.36 -0.72 28.27
CA ALA A 372 -8.56 0.35 27.76
C ALA A 372 -9.39 1.59 27.40
N LEU A 373 -10.49 1.40 26.67
CA LEU A 373 -11.37 2.50 26.24
C LEU A 373 -12.15 3.11 27.41
N PHE A 374 -12.73 2.26 28.26
CA PHE A 374 -13.48 2.73 29.43
C PHE A 374 -12.54 3.39 30.45
N GLY A 375 -11.37 2.80 30.72
CA GLY A 375 -10.38 3.37 31.63
C GLY A 375 -9.80 4.68 31.11
N PHE A 376 -9.60 4.81 29.80
CA PHE A 376 -9.23 6.07 29.20
C PHE A 376 -10.27 7.15 29.44
N PHE A 377 -11.55 6.88 29.19
CA PHE A 377 -12.64 7.80 29.52
C PHE A 377 -12.65 8.16 31.01
N MET A 378 -12.43 7.19 31.90
CA MET A 378 -12.47 7.38 33.35
C MET A 378 -11.33 8.24 33.87
N PHE A 379 -10.10 8.05 33.40
CA PHE A 379 -8.91 8.56 34.07
C PHE A 379 -8.13 9.60 33.29
N ALA A 380 -8.19 9.59 31.93
CA ALA A 380 -7.44 10.57 31.16
C ALA A 380 -7.99 12.00 31.37
N PRO A 381 -7.12 13.02 31.30
CA PRO A 381 -7.54 14.41 31.28
C PRO A 381 -8.15 14.79 29.93
N ARG A 382 -8.84 15.93 29.89
CA ARG A 382 -9.39 16.54 28.66
C ARG A 382 -10.48 15.70 27.99
N MET A 383 -11.28 14.99 28.78
CA MET A 383 -12.32 14.08 28.30
C MET A 383 -13.63 14.79 27.97
N HIS A 384 -14.25 14.41 26.86
CA HIS A 384 -15.59 14.82 26.47
C HIS A 384 -16.64 13.77 26.82
N GLU A 385 -17.89 14.19 26.89
CA GLU A 385 -19.10 13.40 27.23
C GLU A 385 -19.29 12.17 26.35
N ARG A 386 -18.92 12.25 25.06
CA ARG A 386 -19.13 11.23 24.02
C ARG A 386 -18.02 10.17 23.91
N TYR A 387 -16.87 10.36 24.58
CA TYR A 387 -15.73 9.46 24.44
C TYR A 387 -15.94 8.06 25.03
N LEU A 388 -17.09 7.85 25.69
CA LEU A 388 -17.53 6.54 26.17
C LEU A 388 -18.17 5.70 25.05
N TYR A 389 -18.54 6.28 23.89
CA TYR A 389 -19.25 5.61 22.79
C TYR A 389 -18.57 4.29 22.34
N PRO A 390 -17.26 4.25 21.98
CA PRO A 390 -16.64 3.01 21.53
C PRO A 390 -16.64 1.90 22.59
N ALA A 391 -16.50 2.25 23.87
CA ALA A 391 -16.56 1.28 24.97
C ALA A 391 -17.92 0.61 25.08
N LEU A 392 -19.04 1.37 24.91
CA LEU A 392 -20.40 0.84 24.90
C LEU A 392 -20.63 -0.22 23.81
N VAL A 393 -19.96 -0.08 22.69
CA VAL A 393 -20.04 -1.05 21.59
C VAL A 393 -19.22 -2.30 21.91
N ILE A 394 -17.98 -2.12 22.35
CA ILE A 394 -17.02 -3.21 22.60
C ILE A 394 -17.47 -4.11 23.76
N VAL A 395 -18.24 -3.60 24.72
CA VAL A 395 -18.71 -4.38 25.86
C VAL A 395 -19.87 -5.34 25.53
N ILE A 396 -20.56 -5.19 24.38
CA ILE A 396 -21.73 -5.98 24.02
C ILE A 396 -21.49 -7.51 24.08
N PRO A 397 -20.43 -8.07 23.45
CA PRO A 397 -20.17 -9.52 23.56
C PRO A 397 -19.94 -10.00 25.01
N LEU A 398 -19.34 -9.16 25.85
CA LEU A 398 -19.12 -9.46 27.26
C LEU A 398 -20.42 -9.42 28.06
N ALA A 399 -21.27 -8.46 27.75
CA ALA A 399 -22.61 -8.33 28.38
C ALA A 399 -23.50 -9.55 28.09
N LEU A 400 -23.37 -10.16 26.91
CA LEU A 400 -24.08 -11.38 26.56
C LEU A 400 -23.55 -12.62 27.30
N GLN A 401 -22.33 -12.59 27.81
CA GLN A 401 -21.67 -13.71 28.47
C GLN A 401 -21.80 -13.68 30.01
N SER A 402 -22.02 -12.49 30.59
CA SER A 402 -21.98 -12.29 32.03
C SER A 402 -23.03 -11.30 32.50
N THR A 403 -23.75 -11.66 33.57
CA THR A 403 -24.68 -10.75 34.24
C THR A 403 -23.98 -9.49 34.78
N GLU A 404 -22.75 -9.64 35.29
CA GLU A 404 -21.93 -8.53 35.79
C GLU A 404 -21.64 -7.52 34.64
N MET A 405 -21.23 -8.02 33.49
CA MET A 405 -20.97 -7.16 32.31
C MET A 405 -22.25 -6.58 31.68
N MET A 406 -23.39 -7.29 31.82
CA MET A 406 -24.71 -6.75 31.43
C MET A 406 -25.10 -5.57 32.33
N VAL A 407 -24.84 -5.68 33.65
CA VAL A 407 -25.07 -4.57 34.59
C VAL A 407 -24.16 -3.38 34.24
N VAL A 408 -22.89 -3.64 33.94
CA VAL A 408 -21.94 -2.60 33.49
C VAL A 408 -22.47 -1.92 32.22
N PHE A 409 -22.89 -2.69 31.22
CA PHE A 409 -23.47 -2.15 29.96
C PHE A 409 -24.71 -1.28 30.25
N GLY A 410 -25.59 -1.71 31.13
CA GLY A 410 -26.77 -0.93 31.53
C GLY A 410 -26.42 0.38 32.23
N ILE A 411 -25.50 0.33 33.21
CA ILE A 411 -25.01 1.55 33.91
C ILE A 411 -24.41 2.53 32.91
N LEU A 412 -23.49 2.05 32.04
CA LEU A 412 -22.81 2.92 31.07
C LEU A 412 -23.77 3.49 30.01
N THR A 413 -24.78 2.73 29.58
CA THR A 413 -25.83 3.24 28.69
C THR A 413 -26.58 4.41 29.33
N VAL A 414 -27.01 4.26 30.61
CA VAL A 414 -27.76 5.30 31.31
C VAL A 414 -26.89 6.52 31.59
N THR A 415 -25.67 6.32 32.09
CA THR A 415 -24.75 7.45 32.43
C THR A 415 -24.27 8.17 31.18
N CYS A 416 -24.00 7.47 30.08
CA CYS A 416 -23.62 8.07 28.81
C CYS A 416 -24.77 8.90 28.22
N LEU A 417 -25.98 8.34 28.16
CA LEU A 417 -27.16 9.08 27.69
C LEU A 417 -27.41 10.32 28.55
N PHE A 418 -27.33 10.18 29.88
CA PHE A 418 -27.49 11.29 30.80
C PHE A 418 -26.40 12.36 30.57
N ASN A 419 -25.15 11.95 30.45
CA ASN A 419 -24.05 12.89 30.20
C ASN A 419 -24.26 13.66 28.89
N LEU A 420 -24.57 12.98 27.80
CA LEU A 420 -24.85 13.60 26.49
C LEU A 420 -26.05 14.57 26.58
N ALA A 421 -27.18 14.11 27.10
CA ALA A 421 -28.40 14.91 27.14
C ALA A 421 -28.26 16.14 28.07
N TYR A 422 -27.64 15.95 29.25
CA TYR A 422 -27.44 17.02 30.22
C TYR A 422 -26.49 18.10 29.70
N ILE A 423 -25.40 17.70 29.08
CA ILE A 423 -24.43 18.64 28.47
C ILE A 423 -25.05 19.37 27.27
N LYS A 424 -25.73 18.65 26.36
CA LYS A 424 -26.39 19.29 25.21
C LYS A 424 -27.37 20.34 25.66
N HIS A 425 -28.23 20.01 26.63
CA HIS A 425 -29.18 20.96 27.19
C HIS A 425 -28.50 22.19 27.81
N THR A 426 -27.42 22.00 28.52
CA THR A 426 -26.64 23.09 29.16
C THR A 426 -26.01 23.99 28.09
N LEU A 427 -25.45 23.43 27.04
CA LEU A 427 -24.81 24.18 25.95
C LEU A 427 -25.83 24.99 25.11
N GLU A 428 -27.04 24.46 24.91
CA GLU A 428 -28.10 25.11 24.12
C GLU A 428 -28.85 26.20 24.91
N SER A 429 -28.94 26.06 26.24
CA SER A 429 -29.68 27.00 27.06
C SER A 429 -28.92 28.30 27.37
N ALA A 430 -27.73 28.51 26.81
CA ALA A 430 -26.87 29.69 27.03
C ALA A 430 -26.65 30.04 28.53
N ALA A 431 -27.04 29.14 29.42
CA ALA A 431 -26.99 29.32 30.85
C ALA A 431 -25.77 28.54 31.39
N VAL A 432 -24.88 29.30 31.99
CA VAL A 432 -23.93 28.89 33.02
C VAL A 432 -23.24 27.53 32.76
N PHE A 433 -21.93 27.59 32.59
CA PHE A 433 -21.07 26.39 32.70
C PHE A 433 -21.39 25.60 33.98
N LEU A 434 -21.40 24.26 33.88
CA LEU A 434 -21.61 23.41 35.03
C LEU A 434 -20.57 23.70 36.13
N ASP A 435 -21.01 23.72 37.37
CA ASP A 435 -20.13 23.84 38.53
C ASP A 435 -19.23 22.63 38.62
N ALA A 436 -17.99 22.85 39.06
CA ALA A 436 -17.03 21.75 39.29
C ALA A 436 -17.54 20.68 40.26
N HIS A 437 -18.52 21.02 41.09
CA HIS A 437 -19.15 20.15 42.09
C HIS A 437 -20.64 19.92 41.79
N ASP A 438 -21.05 19.93 40.52
CA ASP A 438 -22.41 19.58 40.14
C ASP A 438 -22.79 18.20 40.64
N GLY A 439 -23.83 18.14 41.49
CA GLY A 439 -24.18 16.89 42.20
C GLY A 439 -24.68 15.78 41.29
N LEU A 440 -25.33 16.10 40.16
CA LEU A 440 -25.79 15.10 39.18
C LEU A 440 -24.63 14.56 38.34
N ALA A 441 -23.69 15.43 37.97
CA ALA A 441 -22.47 15.02 37.29
C ALA A 441 -21.61 14.10 38.18
N MET A 442 -21.47 14.46 39.46
CA MET A 442 -20.74 13.65 40.44
C MET A 442 -21.44 12.28 40.71
N LEU A 443 -22.77 12.23 40.74
CA LEU A 443 -23.51 10.98 40.87
C LEU A 443 -23.27 10.07 39.66
N ALA A 444 -23.36 10.61 38.45
CA ALA A 444 -23.07 9.83 37.23
C ALA A 444 -21.61 9.34 37.20
N ALA A 445 -20.66 10.19 37.62
CA ALA A 445 -19.25 9.84 37.72
C ALA A 445 -18.99 8.74 38.75
N ALA A 446 -19.69 8.76 39.89
CA ALA A 446 -19.64 7.71 40.92
C ALA A 446 -20.19 6.37 40.38
N LEU A 447 -21.29 6.41 39.64
CA LEU A 447 -21.84 5.21 38.99
C LEU A 447 -20.88 4.63 37.95
N ASN A 448 -20.23 5.47 37.18
CA ASN A 448 -19.19 5.04 36.23
C ASN A 448 -17.97 4.43 36.92
N LEU A 449 -17.53 5.01 38.07
CA LEU A 449 -16.48 4.40 38.89
C LEU A 449 -16.88 3.05 39.48
N ALA A 450 -18.12 2.91 39.93
CA ALA A 450 -18.66 1.62 40.43
C ALA A 450 -18.69 0.58 39.28
N ALA A 451 -19.13 0.97 38.08
CA ALA A 451 -19.08 0.11 36.90
C ALA A 451 -17.63 -0.30 36.53
N PHE A 452 -16.65 0.62 36.66
CA PHE A 452 -15.26 0.29 36.46
C PHE A 452 -14.72 -0.71 37.50
N ALA A 453 -15.07 -0.54 38.78
CA ALA A 453 -14.71 -1.50 39.82
C ALA A 453 -15.30 -2.90 39.56
N ILE A 454 -16.57 -2.99 39.12
CA ILE A 454 -17.20 -4.26 38.70
C ILE A 454 -16.41 -4.88 37.54
N THR A 455 -16.03 -4.05 36.59
CA THR A 455 -15.23 -4.47 35.41
C THR A 455 -13.89 -5.07 35.85
N VAL A 456 -13.13 -4.40 36.71
CA VAL A 456 -11.84 -4.89 37.23
C VAL A 456 -12.03 -6.21 38.00
N ARG A 457 -13.03 -6.30 38.86
CA ARG A 457 -13.35 -7.53 39.59
C ARG A 457 -13.66 -8.69 38.63
N PHE A 458 -14.46 -8.46 37.58
CA PHE A 458 -14.75 -9.47 36.57
C PHE A 458 -13.48 -10.01 35.92
N GLY A 459 -12.55 -9.15 35.49
CA GLY A 459 -11.28 -9.59 34.90
C GLY A 459 -10.42 -10.41 35.83
N LEU A 460 -10.29 -9.98 37.11
CA LEU A 460 -9.53 -10.73 38.11
C LEU A 460 -10.13 -12.12 38.37
N THR A 461 -11.45 -12.22 38.49
CA THR A 461 -12.13 -13.52 38.71
C THR A 461 -12.09 -14.44 37.48
N ALA A 462 -12.05 -13.88 36.27
CA ALA A 462 -11.87 -14.65 35.04
C ALA A 462 -10.44 -15.24 34.93
N ILE A 463 -9.43 -14.49 35.37
CA ILE A 463 -8.04 -14.98 35.45
C ILE A 463 -7.90 -16.14 36.43
N ASP A 464 -8.48 -16.02 37.60
CA ASP A 464 -8.38 -17.07 38.64
C ASP A 464 -9.02 -18.38 38.18
N ARG A 465 -10.08 -18.35 37.38
CA ARG A 465 -10.71 -19.54 36.79
C ARG A 465 -9.86 -20.24 35.75
N GLU A 466 -9.07 -19.49 34.97
CA GLU A 466 -8.16 -20.04 33.94
C GLU A 466 -6.78 -20.41 34.52
N ALA A 467 -6.34 -19.75 35.59
CA ALA A 467 -5.03 -19.98 36.23
C ALA A 467 -4.89 -21.32 36.96
N SER A 468 -6.01 -22.03 37.17
CA SER A 468 -5.97 -23.38 37.72
C SER A 468 -5.44 -24.44 36.76
N SER A 469 -5.17 -24.09 35.53
CA SER A 469 -4.54 -24.92 34.51
C SER A 469 -3.28 -24.26 33.96
N GLU A 470 -2.15 -24.49 34.63
CA GLU A 470 -0.75 -24.22 34.22
C GLU A 470 -0.38 -22.77 33.84
N ASN A 471 0.61 -22.16 34.58
CA ASN A 471 1.68 -21.44 33.88
C ASN A 471 2.70 -20.74 34.77
N SER A 472 3.97 -20.94 34.51
CA SER A 472 5.11 -20.22 35.08
C SER A 472 5.77 -19.28 34.05
N LEU A 473 6.48 -18.27 34.58
CA LEU A 473 7.36 -17.36 33.79
C LEU A 473 8.30 -18.12 32.83
N LEU A 474 8.59 -19.40 33.12
CA LEU A 474 9.41 -20.26 32.26
C LEU A 474 8.72 -20.61 30.95
N GLN A 475 7.37 -20.60 30.89
CA GLN A 475 6.65 -20.83 29.63
C GLN A 475 6.58 -19.58 28.77
N LEU A 476 6.59 -18.38 29.34
CA LEU A 476 6.75 -17.15 28.59
C LEU A 476 8.12 -17.13 27.91
N ALA A 477 9.20 -17.45 28.62
CA ALA A 477 10.54 -17.56 28.04
C ALA A 477 10.62 -18.65 26.96
N ARG A 478 9.96 -19.79 27.12
CA ARG A 478 9.86 -20.86 26.12
C ARG A 478 8.98 -20.52 24.93
N ARG A 479 8.03 -19.58 25.05
CA ARG A 479 7.20 -19.09 23.94
C ARG A 479 7.86 -17.96 23.17
N LEU A 480 8.70 -17.17 23.83
CA LEU A 480 9.55 -16.15 23.19
C LEU A 480 10.70 -16.80 22.39
N VAL A 481 11.11 -18.03 22.78
CA VAL A 481 12.14 -18.81 22.09
C VAL A 481 11.60 -20.25 21.97
N PRO A 482 10.87 -20.61 20.90
CA PRO A 482 10.34 -21.95 20.76
C PRO A 482 11.47 -22.98 20.61
N PRO A 483 11.59 -23.95 21.54
CA PRO A 483 12.55 -25.04 21.39
C PRO A 483 12.09 -25.96 20.26
N GLY A 484 12.96 -26.24 19.32
CA GLY A 484 12.71 -27.17 18.21
C GLY A 484 12.48 -26.54 16.84
N ALA A 485 12.48 -25.19 16.74
CA ALA A 485 12.50 -24.54 15.42
C ALA A 485 13.86 -24.72 14.69
N TRP A 486 14.86 -25.16 15.41
CA TRP A 486 16.25 -25.28 14.95
C TRP A 486 16.53 -26.51 14.08
N GLU A 487 15.86 -27.63 14.30
CA GLU A 487 16.23 -28.91 13.70
C GLU A 487 15.52 -29.24 12.37
N LYS A 488 14.45 -28.56 12.02
CA LYS A 488 13.57 -28.96 10.90
C LYS A 488 13.74 -28.19 9.60
N LYS A 489 14.57 -27.12 9.55
CA LYS A 489 14.72 -26.28 8.36
C LYS A 489 16.09 -26.37 7.65
N LEU A 490 17.08 -26.99 8.25
CA LEU A 490 18.41 -27.10 7.66
C LEU A 490 18.51 -28.03 6.43
N THR A 491 17.53 -28.90 6.23
CA THR A 491 17.50 -29.83 5.08
C THR A 491 16.66 -29.30 3.88
N GLU A 492 15.94 -28.20 4.00
CA GLU A 492 15.09 -27.64 2.92
C GLU A 492 15.69 -26.42 2.19
N ALA A 493 16.86 -25.93 2.58
CA ALA A 493 17.48 -24.72 2.00
C ALA A 493 18.00 -24.91 0.57
N ASP A 494 18.01 -26.11 0.07
CA ASP A 494 18.64 -26.44 -1.23
C ASP A 494 17.64 -26.36 -2.37
N THR A 495 16.91 -25.30 -2.60
CA THR A 495 16.17 -25.18 -3.88
C THR A 495 14.89 -24.33 -3.86
N THR A 496 14.96 -23.07 -3.53
CA THR A 496 13.84 -22.17 -3.85
C THR A 496 13.53 -22.14 -5.36
N LEU A 497 14.56 -22.31 -6.19
CA LEU A 497 14.43 -22.31 -7.66
C LEU A 497 14.05 -23.68 -8.25
N ALA A 498 14.16 -24.76 -7.51
CA ALA A 498 13.79 -26.12 -7.96
C ALA A 498 12.38 -26.57 -7.53
N ARG A 499 11.67 -25.77 -6.75
CA ARG A 499 10.30 -26.10 -6.32
C ARG A 499 9.34 -26.19 -7.51
N PRO A 500 8.32 -27.08 -7.49
CA PRO A 500 7.25 -27.03 -8.47
C PRO A 500 6.54 -25.67 -8.41
N LEU A 501 6.07 -25.20 -9.55
CA LEU A 501 5.30 -23.94 -9.61
C LEU A 501 4.11 -24.04 -8.64
N SER A 502 4.12 -23.28 -7.59
CA SER A 502 3.01 -23.27 -6.65
C SER A 502 1.73 -22.82 -7.36
N PRO A 503 0.58 -23.46 -7.09
CA PRO A 503 -0.66 -23.11 -7.74
C PRO A 503 -0.99 -21.63 -7.52
N TRP A 504 -1.70 -21.03 -8.48
CA TRP A 504 -2.19 -19.67 -8.36
C TRP A 504 -3.22 -19.60 -7.25
N LEU A 505 -2.94 -18.82 -6.21
CA LEU A 505 -3.85 -18.57 -5.11
C LEU A 505 -4.50 -17.18 -5.27
N ARG A 506 -5.56 -16.92 -4.53
CA ARG A 506 -6.15 -15.59 -4.44
C ARG A 506 -5.14 -14.52 -4.01
N LEU A 507 -4.20 -14.89 -3.15
CA LEU A 507 -3.10 -14.04 -2.74
C LEU A 507 -2.29 -13.52 -3.95
N ASP A 508 -2.03 -14.35 -4.95
CA ASP A 508 -1.35 -13.92 -6.19
C ASP A 508 -2.15 -12.84 -6.92
N THR A 509 -3.48 -12.98 -6.94
CA THR A 509 -4.38 -11.98 -7.55
C THR A 509 -4.38 -10.68 -6.77
N TYR A 510 -4.40 -10.74 -5.44
CA TYR A 510 -4.34 -9.54 -4.59
C TYR A 510 -2.99 -8.83 -4.71
N ILE A 511 -1.89 -9.55 -4.69
CA ILE A 511 -0.55 -8.99 -4.89
C ILE A 511 -0.49 -8.28 -6.25
N LEU A 512 -0.88 -8.97 -7.31
CA LEU A 512 -0.87 -8.41 -8.67
C LEU A 512 -1.75 -7.16 -8.77
N ALA A 513 -2.96 -7.22 -8.22
CA ALA A 513 -3.88 -6.08 -8.23
C ALA A 513 -3.31 -4.89 -7.43
N THR A 514 -2.77 -5.15 -6.24
CA THR A 514 -2.16 -4.10 -5.40
C THR A 514 -0.98 -3.43 -6.08
N LEU A 515 -0.06 -4.23 -6.62
CA LEU A 515 1.10 -3.72 -7.37
C LEU A 515 0.64 -2.88 -8.58
N THR A 516 -0.33 -3.37 -9.33
CA THR A 516 -0.86 -2.66 -10.51
C THR A 516 -1.53 -1.34 -10.12
N VAL A 517 -2.37 -1.35 -9.07
CA VAL A 517 -3.08 -0.14 -8.62
C VAL A 517 -2.11 0.90 -8.10
N ILE A 518 -1.15 0.52 -7.24
CA ILE A 518 -0.15 1.47 -6.70
C ILE A 518 0.72 2.00 -7.83
N THR A 519 1.09 1.14 -8.77
CA THR A 519 1.88 1.56 -9.94
C THR A 519 1.09 2.56 -10.78
N ALA A 520 -0.14 2.25 -11.13
CA ALA A 520 -0.99 3.17 -11.88
C ALA A 520 -1.14 4.51 -11.16
N ALA A 521 -1.44 4.47 -9.86
CA ALA A 521 -1.58 5.67 -9.05
C ALA A 521 -0.33 6.58 -9.14
N THR A 522 0.87 6.02 -9.01
CA THR A 522 2.12 6.81 -9.06
C THR A 522 2.48 7.29 -10.46
N ARG A 523 2.13 6.54 -11.52
CA ARG A 523 2.44 6.91 -12.92
C ARG A 523 1.45 7.94 -13.46
N PHE A 524 0.17 7.82 -13.12
CA PHE A 524 -0.86 8.75 -13.59
C PHE A 524 -0.98 10.01 -12.75
N TRP A 525 -0.46 10.02 -11.51
CA TRP A 525 -0.52 11.17 -10.63
C TRP A 525 0.17 12.39 -11.27
N HIS A 526 -0.58 13.48 -11.51
CA HIS A 526 -0.07 14.70 -12.15
C HIS A 526 0.76 14.44 -13.42
N ILE A 527 0.33 13.53 -14.28
CA ILE A 527 1.09 13.11 -15.46
C ILE A 527 1.34 14.26 -16.45
N GLY A 528 0.47 15.28 -16.49
CA GLY A 528 0.61 16.47 -17.31
C GLY A 528 1.65 17.48 -16.81
N THR A 529 2.34 17.18 -15.70
CA THR A 529 3.36 18.08 -15.14
C THR A 529 4.77 17.56 -15.44
N PRO A 530 5.67 18.42 -15.97
CA PRO A 530 5.46 19.80 -16.42
C PRO A 530 4.56 19.87 -17.68
N PRO A 531 3.87 21.00 -17.94
CA PRO A 531 2.99 21.14 -19.11
C PRO A 531 3.76 21.26 -20.44
N GLU A 532 5.04 21.53 -20.39
CA GLU A 532 5.95 21.69 -21.52
C GLU A 532 6.43 20.31 -22.02
N ILE A 533 6.96 20.32 -23.24
CA ILE A 533 7.69 19.18 -23.82
C ILE A 533 9.00 18.99 -23.05
N VAL A 534 9.30 17.74 -22.71
CA VAL A 534 10.42 17.34 -21.86
C VAL A 534 11.41 16.51 -22.68
N PHE A 535 12.68 16.93 -22.74
CA PHE A 535 13.78 16.20 -23.35
C PHE A 535 13.42 15.61 -24.75
N ASP A 536 13.56 14.29 -24.94
CA ASP A 536 13.28 13.59 -26.19
C ASP A 536 11.79 13.57 -26.57
N GLU A 537 10.88 14.04 -25.72
CA GLU A 537 9.47 14.27 -26.11
C GLU A 537 9.38 15.18 -27.33
N VAL A 538 10.35 16.12 -27.52
CA VAL A 538 10.39 17.01 -28.68
C VAL A 538 10.37 16.23 -29.98
N HIS A 539 11.06 15.09 -30.03
CA HIS A 539 11.13 14.23 -31.20
C HIS A 539 9.90 13.33 -31.28
N PHE A 540 9.59 12.58 -30.20
CA PHE A 540 8.56 11.55 -30.26
C PHE A 540 7.13 12.10 -30.30
N VAL A 541 6.84 13.18 -29.58
CA VAL A 541 5.55 13.86 -29.65
C VAL A 541 5.42 14.63 -30.98
N GLY A 542 6.54 15.25 -31.47
CA GLY A 542 6.58 15.86 -32.79
C GLY A 542 6.19 14.85 -33.88
N GLN A 543 6.92 13.74 -33.95
CA GLN A 543 6.65 12.66 -34.91
C GLN A 543 5.24 12.04 -34.75
N ALA A 544 4.72 11.96 -33.55
CA ALA A 544 3.34 11.50 -33.33
C ALA A 544 2.29 12.45 -33.91
N ARG A 545 2.54 13.76 -33.87
CA ARG A 545 1.69 14.78 -34.52
C ARG A 545 1.76 14.67 -36.05
N GLU A 546 2.97 14.42 -36.59
CA GLU A 546 3.18 14.22 -38.04
C GLU A 546 2.40 13.01 -38.56
N TYR A 547 2.35 11.90 -37.79
CA TYR A 547 1.47 10.77 -38.13
C TYR A 547 -0.02 11.16 -38.21
N LEU A 548 -0.46 12.14 -37.42
CA LEU A 548 -1.86 12.63 -37.44
C LEU A 548 -2.13 13.61 -38.60
N HIS A 549 -1.11 14.37 -39.06
CA HIS A 549 -1.24 15.37 -40.11
C HIS A 549 -0.72 14.89 -41.48
N SER A 550 -0.28 13.63 -41.58
CA SER A 550 0.28 13.03 -42.81
C SER A 550 1.53 13.76 -43.33
N GLU A 551 2.31 14.35 -42.44
CA GLU A 551 3.59 15.02 -42.77
C GLU A 551 4.75 14.03 -42.65
N THR A 552 5.65 14.02 -43.65
CA THR A 552 6.79 13.08 -43.68
C THR A 552 8.01 13.66 -43.00
N VAL A 553 8.60 12.89 -42.05
CA VAL A 553 9.83 13.27 -41.36
C VAL A 553 10.81 12.12 -41.30
N LEU A 554 12.09 12.45 -41.19
CA LEU A 554 13.14 11.50 -40.92
C LEU A 554 12.97 10.97 -39.48
N ASP A 555 12.63 9.66 -39.38
CA ASP A 555 12.36 8.99 -38.16
C ASP A 555 13.39 7.89 -37.90
N PRO A 556 14.37 8.11 -36.98
CA PRO A 556 15.45 7.15 -36.73
C PRO A 556 14.99 5.90 -35.95
N HIS A 557 13.73 5.84 -35.52
CA HIS A 557 13.20 4.71 -34.74
C HIS A 557 11.90 4.16 -35.36
N PRO A 558 11.61 2.85 -35.24
CA PRO A 558 10.38 2.24 -35.70
C PRO A 558 9.11 2.84 -35.08
N PRO A 559 7.92 2.70 -35.68
CA PRO A 559 6.77 3.58 -35.42
C PRO A 559 5.92 3.24 -34.18
N VAL A 560 6.00 2.03 -33.59
CA VAL A 560 5.01 1.54 -32.60
C VAL A 560 4.82 2.50 -31.43
N ALA A 561 5.88 2.95 -30.78
CA ALA A 561 5.74 3.81 -29.60
C ALA A 561 5.09 5.16 -29.96
N LYS A 562 5.46 5.72 -31.11
CA LYS A 562 4.91 6.99 -31.61
C LYS A 562 3.45 6.85 -32.06
N LEU A 563 3.07 5.72 -32.65
CA LEU A 563 1.68 5.42 -32.98
C LEU A 563 0.80 5.31 -31.74
N LEU A 564 1.33 4.79 -30.62
CA LEU A 564 0.62 4.80 -29.35
C LEU A 564 0.42 6.23 -28.85
N ILE A 565 1.43 7.11 -28.97
CA ILE A 565 1.32 8.52 -28.63
C ILE A 565 0.31 9.21 -29.56
N SER A 566 0.39 8.98 -30.86
CA SER A 566 -0.56 9.51 -31.85
C SER A 566 -2.00 9.12 -31.56
N ALA A 567 -2.23 7.84 -31.27
CA ALA A 567 -3.55 7.34 -30.88
C ALA A 567 -4.09 8.03 -29.62
N SER A 568 -3.24 8.27 -28.65
CA SER A 568 -3.62 8.98 -27.41
C SER A 568 -3.95 10.45 -27.69
N ILE A 569 -3.16 11.14 -28.50
CA ILE A 569 -3.44 12.52 -28.93
C ILE A 569 -4.77 12.56 -29.72
N TRP A 570 -4.99 11.61 -30.60
CA TRP A 570 -6.23 11.52 -31.37
C TRP A 570 -7.47 11.33 -30.50
N LEU A 571 -7.36 10.48 -29.47
CA LEU A 571 -8.48 10.17 -28.58
C LEU A 571 -8.78 11.28 -27.56
N PHE A 572 -7.75 11.93 -27.03
CA PHE A 572 -7.86 12.80 -25.87
C PHE A 572 -7.47 14.26 -26.15
N GLY A 573 -7.13 14.59 -27.39
CA GLY A 573 -6.62 15.90 -27.76
C GLY A 573 -5.12 16.07 -27.47
N ASP A 574 -4.53 17.15 -27.97
CA ASP A 574 -3.09 17.41 -27.87
C ASP A 574 -2.77 18.18 -26.58
N HIS A 575 -2.57 17.45 -25.51
CA HIS A 575 -2.28 17.96 -24.17
C HIS A 575 -1.07 17.23 -23.56
N SER A 576 -0.35 17.88 -22.64
CA SER A 576 0.83 17.27 -21.97
C SER A 576 0.53 15.94 -21.28
N TRP A 577 -0.65 15.77 -20.75
CA TRP A 577 -1.04 14.51 -20.13
C TRP A 577 -1.40 13.44 -21.17
N SER A 578 -2.00 13.82 -22.29
CA SER A 578 -2.49 12.84 -23.28
C SER A 578 -1.35 12.12 -23.98
N TRP A 579 -0.27 12.80 -24.36
CA TRP A 579 0.85 12.10 -25.01
C TRP A 579 1.67 11.23 -24.06
N ARG A 580 1.53 11.40 -22.73
CA ARG A 580 2.22 10.60 -21.70
C ARG A 580 1.41 9.38 -21.23
N VAL A 581 0.09 9.36 -21.44
CA VAL A 581 -0.81 8.26 -21.06
C VAL A 581 -0.33 6.89 -21.56
N PRO A 582 0.09 6.70 -22.82
CA PRO A 582 0.57 5.40 -23.28
C PRO A 582 1.73 4.85 -22.46
N ASN A 583 2.68 5.71 -22.10
CA ASN A 583 3.84 5.32 -21.30
C ASN A 583 3.45 4.94 -19.88
N ALA A 584 2.50 5.66 -19.26
CA ALA A 584 1.97 5.31 -17.94
C ALA A 584 1.25 3.96 -17.94
N ILE A 585 0.50 3.66 -19.01
CA ILE A 585 -0.11 2.34 -19.21
C ILE A 585 0.96 1.27 -19.35
N MET A 586 1.96 1.49 -20.22
CA MET A 586 3.03 0.52 -20.45
C MET A 586 3.87 0.26 -19.20
N GLY A 587 4.23 1.30 -18.45
CA GLY A 587 4.94 1.14 -17.18
C GLY A 587 4.11 0.41 -16.12
N THR A 588 2.79 0.57 -16.14
CA THR A 588 1.89 -0.16 -15.26
C THR A 588 1.80 -1.64 -15.66
N ILE A 589 1.69 -1.92 -16.94
CA ILE A 589 1.69 -3.29 -17.49
C ILE A 589 3.03 -3.96 -17.19
N LEU A 590 4.16 -3.27 -17.32
CA LEU A 590 5.49 -3.81 -17.06
C LEU A 590 5.61 -4.37 -15.64
N VAL A 591 5.10 -3.67 -14.62
CA VAL A 591 5.12 -4.16 -13.24
C VAL A 591 4.30 -5.43 -13.09
N GLY A 592 3.08 -5.47 -13.66
CA GLY A 592 2.24 -6.67 -13.66
C GLY A 592 2.90 -7.85 -14.38
N VAL A 593 3.46 -7.60 -15.57
CA VAL A 593 4.20 -8.62 -16.34
C VAL A 593 5.43 -9.10 -15.57
N THR A 594 6.14 -8.21 -14.88
CA THR A 594 7.30 -8.59 -14.05
C THR A 594 6.92 -9.53 -12.92
N TYR A 595 5.78 -9.30 -12.26
CA TYR A 595 5.25 -10.26 -11.28
C TYR A 595 4.99 -11.63 -11.90
N LEU A 596 4.29 -11.66 -13.04
CA LEU A 596 3.97 -12.90 -13.74
C LEU A 596 5.24 -13.63 -14.22
N LEU A 597 6.22 -12.89 -14.72
CA LEU A 597 7.53 -13.42 -15.14
C LEU A 597 8.29 -13.98 -13.94
N GLY A 598 8.39 -13.23 -12.84
CA GLY A 598 9.04 -13.67 -11.60
C GLY A 598 8.41 -14.94 -11.03
N ARG A 599 7.07 -15.05 -11.05
CA ARG A 599 6.35 -16.27 -10.66
C ARG A 599 6.77 -17.49 -11.48
N ARG A 600 7.03 -17.31 -12.76
CA ARG A 600 7.49 -18.40 -13.62
C ARG A 600 8.98 -18.68 -13.47
N MET A 601 9.80 -17.64 -13.41
CA MET A 601 11.26 -17.78 -13.30
C MET A 601 11.68 -18.42 -11.96
N PHE A 602 11.15 -17.88 -10.86
CA PHE A 602 11.57 -18.26 -9.51
C PHE A 602 10.67 -19.32 -8.87
N LYS A 603 9.44 -19.51 -9.40
CA LYS A 603 8.43 -20.40 -8.81
C LYS A 603 8.04 -20.02 -7.37
N ASP A 604 8.44 -18.84 -6.95
CA ASP A 604 8.28 -18.27 -5.62
C ASP A 604 7.52 -16.96 -5.67
N ARG A 605 6.61 -16.75 -4.70
CA ARG A 605 5.78 -15.52 -4.62
C ARG A 605 6.56 -14.33 -4.12
N LEU A 606 7.42 -14.55 -3.12
CA LEU A 606 8.18 -13.46 -2.51
C LEU A 606 9.14 -12.87 -3.54
N ALA A 607 9.93 -13.71 -4.21
CA ALA A 607 10.85 -13.27 -5.26
C ALA A 607 10.12 -12.55 -6.40
N ALA A 608 8.95 -13.05 -6.83
CA ALA A 608 8.13 -12.38 -7.85
C ALA A 608 7.60 -11.02 -7.39
N THR A 609 7.16 -10.92 -6.13
CA THR A 609 6.68 -9.67 -5.54
C THR A 609 7.81 -8.64 -5.44
N LEU A 610 8.98 -9.07 -5.02
CA LEU A 610 10.17 -8.22 -4.94
C LEU A 610 10.62 -7.73 -6.32
N ALA A 611 10.62 -8.60 -7.33
CA ALA A 611 10.98 -8.21 -8.70
C ALA A 611 10.05 -7.10 -9.22
N ALA A 612 8.74 -7.28 -9.08
CA ALA A 612 7.76 -6.27 -9.46
C ALA A 612 7.87 -5.01 -8.58
N GLY A 613 8.15 -5.19 -7.28
CA GLY A 613 8.37 -4.11 -6.32
C GLY A 613 9.59 -3.25 -6.67
N CYS A 614 10.70 -3.85 -7.12
CA CYS A 614 11.87 -3.12 -7.60
C CYS A 614 11.52 -2.21 -8.80
N VAL A 615 10.81 -2.73 -9.81
CA VAL A 615 10.37 -1.93 -10.96
C VAL A 615 9.36 -0.85 -10.55
N MET A 616 8.49 -1.13 -9.58
CA MET A 616 7.51 -0.18 -9.07
C MET A 616 8.16 0.98 -8.32
N LEU A 617 9.13 0.68 -7.45
CA LEU A 617 9.78 1.63 -6.54
C LEU A 617 11.04 2.28 -7.11
N ASP A 618 11.42 1.95 -8.33
CA ASP A 618 12.55 2.58 -8.98
C ASP A 618 12.14 3.89 -9.67
N GLY A 619 12.91 4.95 -9.40
CA GLY A 619 12.63 6.29 -9.91
C GLY A 619 12.83 6.44 -11.39
N PHE A 620 13.79 5.73 -11.96
CA PHE A 620 14.08 5.80 -13.39
C PHE A 620 12.93 5.19 -14.21
N PHE A 621 12.42 4.02 -13.81
CA PHE A 621 11.25 3.40 -14.41
C PHE A 621 9.97 4.22 -14.17
N LEU A 622 9.89 4.91 -13.04
CA LEU A 622 8.79 5.85 -12.77
C LEU A 622 8.83 7.02 -13.76
N VAL A 623 9.98 7.68 -13.90
CA VAL A 623 10.15 8.84 -14.79
C VAL A 623 9.85 8.46 -16.24
N ASP A 624 10.46 7.38 -16.74
CA ASP A 624 10.28 6.94 -18.12
C ASP A 624 8.84 6.49 -18.43
N SER A 625 8.11 6.08 -17.42
CA SER A 625 6.66 5.81 -17.52
C SER A 625 5.81 7.09 -17.52
N ARG A 626 6.37 8.27 -17.25
CA ARG A 626 5.64 9.54 -17.11
C ARG A 626 5.99 10.58 -18.16
N ILE A 627 6.96 10.28 -18.99
CA ILE A 627 7.36 11.10 -20.16
C ILE A 627 7.11 10.31 -21.45
N ALA A 628 6.82 10.98 -22.54
CA ALA A 628 6.49 10.35 -23.82
C ALA A 628 7.76 9.93 -24.61
N CYS A 629 8.60 9.08 -23.95
CA CYS A 629 9.76 8.44 -24.57
C CYS A 629 9.41 7.01 -25.04
N ILE A 630 10.29 6.39 -25.81
CA ILE A 630 10.01 5.08 -26.42
C ILE A 630 10.49 3.89 -25.58
N ASP A 631 11.28 4.15 -24.52
CA ASP A 631 12.05 3.12 -23.81
C ASP A 631 11.16 2.17 -23.01
N ILE A 632 10.20 2.67 -22.26
CA ILE A 632 9.29 1.85 -21.46
C ILE A 632 8.40 0.96 -22.35
N VAL A 633 8.12 1.39 -23.60
CA VAL A 633 7.27 0.65 -24.53
C VAL A 633 7.99 -0.62 -24.98
N TYR A 634 9.20 -0.50 -25.55
CA TYR A 634 9.94 -1.69 -25.98
C TYR A 634 10.27 -2.63 -24.83
N LEU A 635 10.62 -2.09 -23.64
CA LEU A 635 10.94 -2.91 -22.48
C LEU A 635 9.74 -3.71 -21.98
N THR A 636 8.54 -3.12 -22.05
CA THR A 636 7.31 -3.84 -21.69
C THR A 636 7.09 -5.02 -22.63
N PHE A 637 7.25 -4.84 -23.94
CA PHE A 637 7.13 -5.95 -24.89
C PHE A 637 8.27 -6.96 -24.79
N ALA A 638 9.50 -6.53 -24.43
CA ALA A 638 10.58 -7.44 -24.08
C ALA A 638 10.24 -8.31 -22.86
N ALA A 639 9.70 -7.71 -21.79
CA ALA A 639 9.25 -8.44 -20.61
C ALA A 639 8.10 -9.43 -20.91
N ILE A 640 7.13 -9.04 -21.77
CA ILE A 640 6.08 -9.93 -22.26
C ILE A 640 6.69 -11.10 -23.04
N SER A 641 7.69 -10.82 -23.88
CA SER A 641 8.40 -11.86 -24.65
C SER A 641 9.13 -12.83 -23.71
N TYR A 642 9.77 -12.34 -22.65
CA TYR A 642 10.41 -13.18 -21.63
C TYR A 642 9.40 -14.04 -20.87
N LEU A 643 8.24 -13.48 -20.52
CA LEU A 643 7.15 -14.24 -19.91
C LEU A 643 6.66 -15.38 -20.82
N LEU A 644 6.48 -15.10 -22.10
CA LEU A 644 6.06 -16.11 -23.10
C LEU A 644 7.18 -17.13 -23.35
N LEU A 645 8.45 -16.70 -23.36
CA LEU A 645 9.61 -17.60 -23.45
C LEU A 645 9.64 -18.57 -22.27
N PHE A 646 9.51 -18.09 -21.03
CA PHE A 646 9.49 -18.97 -19.85
C PHE A 646 8.27 -19.88 -19.84
N ARG A 647 7.13 -19.44 -20.37
CA ARG A 647 5.98 -20.31 -20.60
C ARG A 647 6.31 -21.41 -21.63
N PHE A 648 6.99 -21.06 -22.72
CA PHE A 648 7.49 -22.01 -23.72
C PHE A 648 8.44 -23.03 -23.08
N LEU A 649 9.45 -22.58 -22.34
CA LEU A 649 10.45 -23.46 -21.69
C LEU A 649 9.82 -24.44 -20.69
N GLN A 650 8.72 -24.07 -20.03
CA GLN A 650 8.01 -24.89 -19.05
C GLN A 650 6.93 -25.79 -19.62
N THR A 651 6.61 -25.67 -20.91
CA THR A 651 5.64 -26.52 -21.59
C THR A 651 6.30 -27.83 -22.02
N GLU A 652 5.70 -28.97 -21.73
CA GLU A 652 6.27 -30.27 -22.03
C GLU A 652 5.89 -30.78 -23.44
N SER A 653 4.71 -30.40 -23.92
CA SER A 653 4.19 -30.83 -25.24
C SER A 653 4.82 -30.03 -26.39
N MET A 654 5.49 -30.69 -27.33
CA MET A 654 6.05 -30.07 -28.53
C MET A 654 4.97 -29.40 -29.40
N PHE A 655 3.76 -29.93 -29.41
CA PHE A 655 2.64 -29.35 -30.13
C PHE A 655 2.22 -28.00 -29.53
N ASP A 656 2.13 -27.91 -28.21
CA ASP A 656 1.75 -26.67 -27.53
C ASP A 656 2.90 -25.66 -27.53
N LYS A 657 4.17 -26.12 -27.51
CA LYS A 657 5.32 -25.24 -27.74
C LYS A 657 5.25 -24.52 -29.08
N ARG A 658 4.91 -25.24 -30.15
CA ARG A 658 4.78 -24.60 -31.47
C ARG A 658 3.72 -23.50 -31.50
N LYS A 659 2.59 -23.68 -30.79
CA LYS A 659 1.58 -22.63 -30.65
C LYS A 659 2.11 -21.40 -29.92
N LEU A 660 2.98 -21.58 -28.95
CA LEU A 660 3.57 -20.48 -28.19
C LEU A 660 4.60 -19.66 -28.97
N LEU A 661 5.18 -20.21 -30.05
CA LEU A 661 6.07 -19.45 -30.93
C LEU A 661 5.36 -18.27 -31.62
N ILE A 662 4.05 -18.40 -31.88
CA ILE A 662 3.27 -17.33 -32.51
C ILE A 662 3.16 -16.10 -31.59
N PRO A 663 2.57 -16.17 -30.37
CA PRO A 663 2.48 -15.01 -29.50
C PRO A 663 3.86 -14.50 -29.07
N LEU A 664 4.87 -15.36 -28.93
CA LEU A 664 6.24 -14.94 -28.68
C LEU A 664 6.81 -14.11 -29.82
N GLY A 665 6.64 -14.58 -31.07
CA GLY A 665 7.08 -13.85 -32.26
C GLY A 665 6.33 -12.53 -32.46
N ILE A 666 5.03 -12.49 -32.18
CA ILE A 666 4.25 -11.22 -32.18
C ILE A 666 4.82 -10.21 -31.19
N ALA A 667 5.05 -10.63 -29.94
CA ALA A 667 5.58 -9.75 -28.92
C ALA A 667 6.98 -9.23 -29.27
N LEU A 668 7.84 -10.08 -29.81
CA LEU A 668 9.17 -9.69 -30.28
C LEU A 668 9.10 -8.74 -31.49
N GLY A 669 8.17 -8.97 -32.44
CA GLY A 669 7.97 -8.10 -33.58
C GLY A 669 7.53 -6.70 -33.19
N ILE A 670 6.61 -6.59 -32.23
CA ILE A 670 6.18 -5.30 -31.67
C ILE A 670 7.32 -4.65 -30.86
N CYS A 671 8.09 -5.44 -30.11
CA CYS A 671 9.27 -4.96 -29.40
C CYS A 671 10.27 -4.31 -30.36
N LEU A 672 10.64 -4.98 -31.46
CA LEU A 672 11.50 -4.44 -32.53
C LEU A 672 10.88 -3.21 -33.19
N GLY A 673 9.56 -3.21 -33.39
CA GLY A 673 8.80 -2.09 -33.94
C GLY A 673 8.72 -0.85 -33.03
N SER A 674 9.23 -0.94 -31.80
CA SER A 674 9.20 0.16 -30.82
C SER A 674 10.52 0.92 -30.73
N LYS A 675 11.66 0.24 -30.87
CA LYS A 675 13.00 0.88 -30.83
C LYS A 675 13.99 0.07 -31.67
N LEU A 676 14.96 0.73 -32.24
CA LEU A 676 16.01 0.09 -33.01
C LEU A 676 17.12 -0.47 -32.09
N TYR A 677 17.87 -1.47 -32.54
CA TYR A 677 19.06 -2.13 -31.94
C TYR A 677 18.80 -2.86 -30.60
N ILE A 678 18.38 -2.16 -29.52
CA ILE A 678 18.28 -2.75 -28.17
C ILE A 678 17.32 -3.98 -28.15
N PRO A 679 16.15 -3.94 -28.76
CA PRO A 679 15.24 -5.10 -28.81
C PRO A 679 15.79 -6.33 -29.53
N VAL A 680 16.79 -6.17 -30.40
CA VAL A 680 17.45 -7.31 -31.08
C VAL A 680 18.03 -8.30 -30.07
N VAL A 681 18.51 -7.80 -28.91
CA VAL A 681 18.99 -8.68 -27.82
C VAL A 681 17.89 -9.59 -27.31
N ALA A 682 16.67 -9.09 -27.16
CA ALA A 682 15.54 -9.92 -26.76
C ALA A 682 15.23 -11.02 -27.78
N CYS A 683 15.33 -10.70 -29.08
CA CYS A 683 15.15 -11.69 -30.16
C CYS A 683 16.23 -12.76 -30.16
N VAL A 684 17.50 -12.37 -30.00
CA VAL A 684 18.64 -13.28 -29.94
C VAL A 684 18.51 -14.22 -28.72
N LEU A 685 18.22 -13.66 -27.56
CA LEU A 685 17.98 -14.47 -26.34
C LEU A 685 16.83 -15.46 -26.54
N ALA A 686 15.68 -14.99 -27.04
CA ALA A 686 14.57 -15.87 -27.29
C ALA A 686 14.89 -17.00 -28.27
N ALA A 687 15.55 -16.69 -29.39
CA ALA A 687 15.97 -17.68 -30.39
C ALA A 687 16.95 -18.70 -29.80
N ALA A 688 17.96 -18.25 -29.01
CA ALA A 688 18.95 -19.11 -28.38
C ALA A 688 18.31 -20.08 -27.38
N PHE A 689 17.41 -19.58 -26.53
CA PHE A 689 16.74 -20.44 -25.53
C PHE A 689 15.71 -21.37 -26.14
N VAL A 690 14.98 -20.94 -27.19
CA VAL A 690 14.10 -21.82 -27.98
C VAL A 690 14.91 -22.93 -28.66
N ALA A 691 16.02 -22.59 -29.31
CA ALA A 691 16.91 -23.57 -29.94
C ALA A 691 17.46 -24.58 -28.92
N TYR A 692 17.97 -24.10 -27.78
CA TYR A 692 18.48 -24.94 -26.71
C TYR A 692 17.42 -25.92 -26.18
N ASP A 693 16.22 -25.43 -25.90
CA ASP A 693 15.17 -26.26 -25.30
C ASP A 693 14.63 -27.31 -26.28
N VAL A 694 14.41 -26.96 -27.55
CA VAL A 694 14.01 -27.90 -28.60
C VAL A 694 15.11 -28.96 -28.83
N TRP A 695 16.37 -28.53 -28.81
CA TRP A 695 17.52 -29.43 -28.90
C TRP A 695 17.57 -30.44 -27.75
N ARG A 696 17.38 -29.97 -26.51
CA ARG A 696 17.35 -30.81 -25.29
C ARG A 696 16.20 -31.83 -25.35
N MET A 697 14.99 -31.37 -25.61
CA MET A 697 13.80 -32.24 -25.67
C MET A 697 13.92 -33.31 -26.75
N SER A 698 14.49 -32.98 -27.90
CA SER A 698 14.72 -33.97 -28.96
C SER A 698 15.74 -35.06 -28.53
N ALA A 699 16.68 -34.73 -27.67
CA ALA A 699 17.63 -35.74 -27.10
C ALA A 699 16.97 -36.66 -26.07
N ASP A 700 16.03 -36.17 -25.28
CA ASP A 700 15.35 -36.95 -24.25
C ASP A 700 14.32 -37.93 -24.87
N GLN A 701 13.68 -37.58 -25.99
CA GLN A 701 12.73 -38.47 -26.69
C GLN A 701 13.42 -39.72 -27.30
N THR A 702 14.67 -39.61 -27.75
CA THR A 702 15.46 -40.75 -28.23
C THR A 702 15.80 -41.75 -27.14
N LYS A 703 15.97 -41.28 -25.91
CA LYS A 703 16.24 -42.16 -24.75
C LYS A 703 15.02 -42.96 -24.28
N LEU A 704 13.80 -42.45 -24.48
CA LEU A 704 12.54 -43.10 -24.11
C LEU A 704 12.03 -44.08 -25.14
N GLY A 705 12.45 -43.97 -26.42
CA GLY A 705 11.95 -44.77 -27.53
C GLY A 705 12.62 -46.16 -27.76
N GLY A 706 13.60 -46.56 -26.99
CA GLY A 706 14.11 -47.96 -26.86
C GLY A 706 14.69 -48.61 -28.11
N THR A 707 14.94 -47.94 -29.22
CA THR A 707 15.48 -48.59 -30.44
C THR A 707 16.51 -47.70 -31.14
N GLY A 708 17.74 -47.77 -30.64
CA GLY A 708 18.90 -47.30 -31.38
C GLY A 708 19.76 -46.27 -30.68
N ASP A 709 21.02 -46.57 -30.50
CA ASP A 709 22.11 -45.73 -29.98
C ASP A 709 22.55 -44.61 -30.97
N GLY A 710 21.69 -44.24 -31.96
CA GLY A 710 22.02 -43.21 -32.95
C GLY A 710 21.42 -41.83 -32.63
N PRO A 711 22.07 -40.74 -33.07
CA PRO A 711 21.54 -39.38 -32.93
C PRO A 711 20.19 -39.26 -33.71
N ASP A 712 19.18 -38.63 -33.09
CA ASP A 712 17.89 -38.35 -33.75
C ASP A 712 18.11 -37.53 -35.04
N PRO A 713 17.79 -38.06 -36.23
CA PRO A 713 18.02 -37.38 -37.50
C PRO A 713 17.14 -36.15 -37.70
N TYR A 714 16.08 -36.03 -36.92
CA TYR A 714 15.13 -34.89 -36.98
C TYR A 714 15.45 -33.77 -35.96
N ARG A 715 16.49 -33.92 -35.17
CA ARG A 715 16.85 -32.95 -34.12
C ARG A 715 17.17 -31.57 -34.72
N ILE A 716 18.08 -31.54 -35.71
CA ILE A 716 18.43 -30.28 -36.41
C ILE A 716 17.24 -29.67 -37.15
N PRO A 717 16.47 -30.44 -37.96
CA PRO A 717 15.26 -29.90 -38.58
C PRO A 717 14.23 -29.32 -37.64
N ARG A 718 14.04 -29.93 -36.45
CA ARG A 718 13.09 -29.40 -35.44
C ARG A 718 13.56 -28.08 -34.86
N VAL A 719 14.84 -27.95 -34.51
CA VAL A 719 15.44 -26.70 -34.03
C VAL A 719 15.34 -25.62 -35.11
N PHE A 720 15.76 -25.95 -36.32
CA PHE A 720 15.67 -25.04 -37.48
C PHE A 720 14.22 -24.57 -37.72
N GLY A 721 13.26 -25.49 -37.72
CA GLY A 721 11.85 -25.17 -37.90
C GLY A 721 11.28 -24.27 -36.79
N ALA A 722 11.66 -24.51 -35.55
CA ALA A 722 11.20 -23.67 -34.44
C ALA A 722 11.79 -22.25 -34.50
N VAL A 723 13.09 -22.12 -34.75
CA VAL A 723 13.76 -20.83 -34.88
C VAL A 723 13.27 -20.06 -36.09
N THR A 724 13.12 -20.74 -37.25
CA THR A 724 12.57 -20.13 -38.50
C THR A 724 11.13 -19.65 -38.28
N THR A 725 10.28 -20.45 -37.65
CA THR A 725 8.91 -20.03 -37.31
C THR A 725 8.92 -18.78 -36.45
N LEU A 726 9.73 -18.76 -35.38
CA LEU A 726 9.87 -17.61 -34.52
C LEU A 726 10.34 -16.38 -35.30
N ALA A 727 11.41 -16.53 -36.08
CA ALA A 727 11.97 -15.43 -36.86
C ALA A 727 10.98 -14.89 -37.90
N THR A 728 10.26 -15.79 -38.58
CA THR A 728 9.25 -15.41 -39.61
C THR A 728 8.11 -14.61 -38.97
N VAL A 729 7.53 -15.12 -37.87
CA VAL A 729 6.45 -14.39 -37.18
C VAL A 729 6.93 -13.05 -36.66
N THR A 730 8.12 -13.00 -36.07
CA THR A 730 8.74 -11.77 -35.60
C THR A 730 8.92 -10.77 -36.76
N ALA A 731 9.45 -11.22 -37.90
CA ALA A 731 9.68 -10.37 -39.05
C ALA A 731 8.33 -9.87 -39.66
N ILE A 732 7.33 -10.71 -39.78
CA ILE A 732 6.00 -10.30 -40.29
C ILE A 732 5.41 -9.19 -39.40
N PHE A 733 5.40 -9.39 -38.09
CA PHE A 733 4.85 -8.37 -37.17
C PHE A 733 5.71 -7.14 -37.09
N TYR A 734 7.02 -7.24 -37.14
CA TYR A 734 7.92 -6.10 -37.25
C TYR A 734 7.63 -5.29 -38.54
N LEU A 735 7.61 -5.93 -39.68
CA LEU A 735 7.33 -5.27 -40.97
C LEU A 735 5.90 -4.67 -41.03
N SER A 736 4.93 -5.33 -40.42
CA SER A 736 3.57 -4.81 -40.35
C SER A 736 3.45 -3.48 -39.57
N THR A 737 4.39 -3.18 -38.68
CA THR A 737 4.40 -1.88 -37.99
C THR A 737 4.61 -0.70 -38.91
N PHE A 738 5.26 -0.92 -40.07
CA PHE A 738 5.49 0.10 -41.09
C PHE A 738 4.36 0.25 -42.13
N LEU A 739 3.32 -0.58 -42.10
CA LEU A 739 2.18 -0.46 -42.98
C LEU A 739 1.49 0.90 -42.88
N ILE A 740 1.59 1.56 -41.72
CA ILE A 740 1.06 2.91 -41.54
C ILE A 740 1.71 3.90 -42.51
N ASN A 741 3.02 3.79 -42.77
CA ASN A 741 3.74 4.66 -43.68
C ASN A 741 3.26 4.48 -45.15
N TYR A 742 2.88 3.25 -45.47
CA TYR A 742 2.26 2.98 -46.76
C TYR A 742 0.84 3.56 -46.86
N PHE A 743 0.01 3.38 -45.83
CA PHE A 743 -1.35 3.91 -45.81
C PHE A 743 -1.41 5.44 -45.81
N LEU A 744 -0.40 6.09 -45.21
CA LEU A 744 -0.27 7.55 -45.24
C LEU A 744 0.34 8.07 -46.58
N GLY A 745 0.69 7.19 -47.53
CA GLY A 745 1.28 7.55 -48.80
C GLY A 745 2.75 7.98 -48.73
N TRP A 746 3.43 7.79 -47.59
CA TRP A 746 4.84 8.12 -47.46
C TRP A 746 5.76 7.14 -48.14
N TRP A 747 5.32 5.89 -48.22
CA TRP A 747 6.05 4.81 -48.87
C TRP A 747 5.26 4.29 -50.10
N GLY A 748 5.96 4.12 -51.25
CA GLY A 748 5.40 3.55 -52.46
C GLY A 748 5.61 2.03 -52.58
N GLY A 749 6.51 1.47 -51.75
CA GLY A 749 6.81 0.05 -51.77
C GLY A 749 7.96 -0.38 -50.88
N ILE A 750 8.39 -1.63 -51.03
CA ILE A 750 9.43 -2.25 -50.19
C ILE A 750 10.80 -1.56 -50.33
N SER A 751 11.06 -0.91 -51.47
CA SER A 751 12.28 -0.14 -51.69
C SER A 751 12.48 0.99 -50.66
N ASP A 752 11.36 1.56 -50.18
CA ASP A 752 11.39 2.65 -49.20
C ASP A 752 11.82 2.17 -47.81
N LEU A 753 11.58 0.92 -47.52
CA LEU A 753 12.12 0.30 -46.31
C LEU A 753 13.66 0.22 -46.35
N PHE A 754 14.24 -0.13 -47.47
CA PHE A 754 15.71 -0.13 -47.63
C PHE A 754 16.28 1.26 -47.57
N LYS A 755 15.60 2.24 -48.18
CA LYS A 755 15.94 3.64 -48.05
C LYS A 755 15.93 4.11 -46.60
N TYR A 756 14.86 3.79 -45.87
CA TYR A 756 14.71 4.08 -44.43
C TYR A 756 15.92 3.59 -43.62
N TYR A 757 16.34 2.32 -43.80
CA TYR A 757 17.53 1.82 -43.11
C TYR A 757 18.82 2.52 -43.51
N LYS A 758 18.96 2.88 -44.77
CA LYS A 758 20.12 3.66 -45.26
C LYS A 758 20.14 5.04 -44.58
N ASP A 759 18.99 5.68 -44.50
CA ASP A 759 18.86 7.01 -43.87
C ASP A 759 19.17 6.94 -42.35
N ILE A 760 18.77 5.84 -41.67
CA ILE A 760 19.15 5.61 -40.28
C ILE A 760 20.65 5.47 -40.09
N VAL A 761 21.30 4.67 -40.91
CA VAL A 761 22.78 4.51 -40.87
C VAL A 761 23.47 5.85 -41.05
N TRP A 762 23.03 6.65 -42.03
CA TRP A 762 23.52 7.99 -42.24
C TRP A 762 23.30 8.91 -41.04
N TYR A 763 22.11 8.86 -40.43
CA TYR A 763 21.80 9.63 -39.22
C TYR A 763 22.71 9.25 -38.06
N GLU A 764 22.85 7.95 -37.76
CA GLU A 764 23.74 7.45 -36.74
C GLU A 764 25.19 7.89 -36.90
N ASP A 765 25.70 7.92 -38.13
CA ASP A 765 27.01 8.40 -38.46
C ASP A 765 27.13 9.92 -38.21
N SER A 766 26.12 10.69 -38.62
CA SER A 766 26.06 12.14 -38.45
C SER A 766 26.07 12.59 -36.99
N VAL A 767 25.53 11.79 -36.07
CA VAL A 767 25.51 12.10 -34.63
C VAL A 767 26.65 11.43 -33.85
N SER A 768 27.55 10.73 -34.52
CA SER A 768 28.64 9.99 -33.89
C SER A 768 29.62 10.89 -33.11
N THR A 769 29.81 12.13 -33.56
CA THR A 769 30.69 13.15 -32.92
C THR A 769 29.94 14.11 -32.00
N ALA A 770 28.60 13.97 -31.87
CA ALA A 770 27.79 14.85 -31.03
C ALA A 770 28.20 14.70 -29.56
N THR A 771 28.23 15.81 -28.82
CA THR A 771 28.48 15.81 -27.38
C THR A 771 27.25 16.29 -26.62
N HIS A 772 27.01 15.74 -25.44
CA HIS A 772 25.90 16.15 -24.62
C HIS A 772 26.31 16.20 -23.13
N PRO A 773 25.86 17.21 -22.35
CA PRO A 773 26.23 17.35 -20.93
C PRO A 773 25.91 16.14 -20.06
N TYR A 774 24.85 15.40 -20.38
CA TYR A 774 24.42 14.19 -19.65
C TYR A 774 24.91 12.88 -20.27
N SER A 775 25.84 12.94 -21.23
CA SER A 775 26.47 11.74 -21.77
C SER A 775 27.20 10.95 -20.70
N SER A 776 27.15 9.63 -20.80
CA SER A 776 27.76 8.74 -19.80
C SER A 776 28.32 7.47 -20.45
N LYS A 777 29.37 6.92 -19.87
CA LYS A 777 29.99 5.69 -20.37
C LYS A 777 29.26 4.48 -19.84
N TRP A 778 29.15 3.40 -20.61
CA TRP A 778 28.46 2.16 -20.27
C TRP A 778 28.88 1.55 -18.93
N TRP A 779 30.15 1.62 -18.56
CA TRP A 779 30.70 1.10 -17.30
C TRP A 779 30.27 1.92 -16.06
N SER A 780 29.82 3.16 -16.24
CA SER A 780 29.38 4.05 -15.16
C SER A 780 27.90 3.81 -14.76
N TRP A 781 27.13 3.12 -15.62
CA TRP A 781 25.69 2.95 -15.44
C TRP A 781 25.31 2.06 -14.26
N PRO A 782 26.00 0.93 -13.97
CA PRO A 782 25.69 0.13 -12.78
C PRO A 782 25.80 0.91 -11.47
N LEU A 783 26.68 1.93 -11.43
CA LEU A 783 26.87 2.81 -10.28
C LEU A 783 26.00 4.08 -10.34
N MET A 784 25.22 4.26 -11.42
CA MET A 784 24.36 5.45 -11.63
C MET A 784 25.14 6.77 -11.50
N LEU A 785 26.36 6.85 -12.07
CA LEU A 785 27.23 8.02 -11.87
C LEU A 785 26.73 9.29 -12.58
N ARG A 786 26.05 9.16 -13.75
CA ARG A 786 25.57 10.29 -14.53
C ARG A 786 24.12 10.07 -14.98
N PRO A 787 23.11 10.31 -14.14
CA PRO A 787 21.70 10.34 -14.53
C PRO A 787 21.38 11.50 -15.49
N VAL A 788 20.25 11.41 -16.18
CA VAL A 788 19.78 12.44 -17.10
C VAL A 788 18.78 13.33 -16.39
N ALA A 789 19.01 14.64 -16.38
CA ALA A 789 17.96 15.57 -15.98
C ALA A 789 17.11 15.89 -17.23
N TYR A 790 15.94 15.28 -17.32
CA TYR A 790 15.04 15.44 -18.46
C TYR A 790 14.41 16.82 -18.51
N TRP A 791 14.17 17.43 -17.36
CA TRP A 791 13.63 18.77 -17.23
C TRP A 791 13.99 19.40 -15.90
N GLN A 792 14.25 20.70 -15.90
CA GLN A 792 14.63 21.45 -14.72
C GLN A 792 14.06 22.87 -14.77
N HIS A 793 13.46 23.30 -13.70
CA HIS A 793 13.01 24.67 -13.50
C HIS A 793 13.66 25.24 -12.23
N PHE A 794 14.60 26.20 -12.43
CA PHE A 794 15.34 26.89 -11.39
C PHE A 794 15.00 28.39 -11.40
N PRO A 795 13.90 28.83 -10.81
CA PRO A 795 13.60 30.26 -10.73
C PRO A 795 14.65 30.97 -9.87
N LYS A 796 14.87 32.28 -10.08
CA LYS A 796 15.79 33.08 -9.27
C LYS A 796 15.46 33.03 -7.79
N GLU A 797 14.18 33.10 -7.46
CA GLU A 797 13.60 32.96 -6.13
C GLU A 797 12.54 31.86 -6.14
N GLY A 798 12.39 31.14 -5.00
CA GLY A 798 11.40 30.09 -4.84
C GLY A 798 11.92 28.67 -4.99
N LYS A 799 10.98 27.76 -5.20
CA LYS A 799 11.18 26.31 -5.21
C LYS A 799 11.70 25.81 -6.55
N VAL A 800 12.50 24.78 -6.49
CA VAL A 800 13.04 24.09 -7.66
C VAL A 800 12.12 22.91 -8.02
N SER A 801 11.87 22.71 -9.30
CA SER A 801 11.18 21.54 -9.84
C SER A 801 12.05 20.84 -10.86
N THR A 802 12.03 19.51 -10.89
CA THR A 802 12.83 18.75 -11.84
C THR A 802 12.17 17.41 -12.18
N VAL A 803 12.40 16.93 -13.39
CA VAL A 803 12.20 15.53 -13.80
C VAL A 803 13.57 14.91 -13.97
N TRP A 804 14.04 14.26 -12.92
CA TRP A 804 15.38 13.70 -12.82
C TRP A 804 15.36 12.19 -13.09
N GLY A 805 16.01 11.74 -14.15
CA GLY A 805 16.07 10.35 -14.59
C GLY A 805 17.16 9.56 -13.86
N GLY A 806 17.06 9.46 -12.55
CA GLY A 806 17.87 8.56 -11.73
C GLY A 806 17.02 7.52 -11.05
N GLY A 807 17.56 6.34 -10.82
CA GLY A 807 16.88 5.24 -10.11
C GLY A 807 16.80 5.46 -8.61
N ASN A 808 16.13 4.54 -7.93
CA ASN A 808 16.23 4.40 -6.47
C ASN A 808 17.63 3.87 -6.13
N PRO A 809 18.48 4.64 -5.44
CA PRO A 809 19.89 4.26 -5.27
C PRO A 809 20.07 2.88 -4.66
N LEU A 810 19.23 2.51 -3.66
CA LEU A 810 19.36 1.24 -2.99
C LEU A 810 18.98 0.06 -3.90
N ILE A 811 17.90 0.19 -4.67
CA ILE A 811 17.47 -0.83 -5.62
C ILE A 811 18.47 -0.96 -6.76
N TRP A 812 18.99 0.18 -7.26
CA TRP A 812 19.92 0.22 -8.36
C TRP A 812 21.27 -0.42 -8.02
N TRP A 813 21.87 -0.03 -6.88
CA TRP A 813 23.12 -0.62 -6.42
C TRP A 813 22.91 -2.06 -5.94
N GLY A 814 21.75 -2.36 -5.36
CA GLY A 814 21.35 -3.71 -5.03
C GLY A 814 21.25 -4.62 -6.26
N ALA A 815 20.84 -4.10 -7.42
CA ALA A 815 20.81 -4.84 -8.68
C ALA A 815 22.21 -5.33 -9.11
N LEU A 816 23.23 -4.50 -8.94
CA LEU A 816 24.61 -4.90 -9.18
C LEU A 816 25.03 -6.02 -8.22
N THR A 817 24.74 -5.88 -6.93
CA THR A 817 25.01 -6.92 -5.92
C THR A 817 24.28 -8.22 -6.28
N GLY A 818 22.98 -8.16 -6.60
CA GLY A 818 22.18 -9.32 -7.00
C GLY A 818 22.72 -10.01 -8.23
N MET A 819 23.17 -9.25 -9.25
CA MET A 819 23.75 -9.80 -10.47
C MET A 819 25.13 -10.43 -10.22
N THR A 820 25.93 -9.87 -9.32
CA THR A 820 27.21 -10.45 -8.89
C THR A 820 27.00 -11.84 -8.26
N PHE A 821 26.04 -11.98 -7.34
CA PHE A 821 25.70 -13.28 -6.78
C PHE A 821 25.11 -14.23 -7.83
N ASN A 822 24.26 -13.73 -8.73
CA ASN A 822 23.73 -14.54 -9.83
C ASN A 822 24.86 -15.07 -10.72
N MET A 823 25.93 -14.31 -10.95
CA MET A 823 27.11 -14.75 -11.70
C MET A 823 27.83 -15.87 -10.95
N VAL A 824 28.11 -15.68 -9.66
CA VAL A 824 28.78 -16.71 -8.83
C VAL A 824 27.98 -18.00 -8.83
N TYR A 825 26.68 -17.92 -8.54
CA TYR A 825 25.80 -19.08 -8.52
C TYR A 825 25.60 -19.74 -9.89
N THR A 826 25.70 -18.97 -10.99
CA THR A 826 25.65 -19.53 -12.35
C THR A 826 26.88 -20.39 -12.63
N ILE A 827 28.06 -19.96 -12.15
CA ILE A 827 29.31 -20.72 -12.29
C ILE A 827 29.24 -22.02 -11.48
N GLU A 828 28.75 -21.96 -10.25
CA GLU A 828 28.66 -23.11 -9.35
C GLU A 828 27.56 -24.09 -9.75
N ARG A 829 26.38 -23.60 -10.01
CA ARG A 829 25.16 -24.41 -10.29
C ARG A 829 24.30 -23.73 -11.36
N PRO A 830 24.61 -23.91 -12.65
CA PRO A 830 23.89 -23.25 -13.73
C PRO A 830 22.45 -23.77 -13.82
N THR A 831 21.49 -22.81 -13.78
CA THR A 831 20.07 -23.06 -14.08
C THR A 831 19.65 -22.22 -15.26
N VAL A 832 18.60 -22.63 -15.98
CA VAL A 832 18.07 -21.86 -17.12
C VAL A 832 17.76 -20.42 -16.73
N THR A 833 17.17 -20.20 -15.56
CA THR A 833 16.84 -18.86 -15.04
C THR A 833 18.08 -18.01 -14.78
N ARG A 834 19.11 -18.58 -14.12
CA ARG A 834 20.36 -17.86 -13.81
C ARG A 834 21.13 -17.53 -15.08
N VAL A 835 21.26 -18.52 -15.98
CA VAL A 835 21.91 -18.32 -17.28
C VAL A 835 21.21 -17.27 -18.11
N PHE A 836 19.85 -17.25 -18.11
CA PHE A 836 19.06 -16.24 -18.81
C PHE A 836 19.35 -14.83 -18.28
N MET A 837 19.27 -14.65 -16.96
CA MET A 837 19.52 -13.33 -16.34
C MET A 837 20.93 -12.84 -16.61
N LEU A 838 21.94 -13.73 -16.45
CA LEU A 838 23.34 -13.37 -16.66
C LEU A 838 23.65 -13.08 -18.13
N SER A 839 23.25 -13.95 -19.06
CA SER A 839 23.51 -13.77 -20.49
C SER A 839 22.80 -12.52 -21.02
N GLY A 840 21.55 -12.28 -20.62
CA GLY A 840 20.81 -11.10 -21.00
C GLY A 840 21.46 -9.82 -20.46
N TYR A 841 21.82 -9.80 -19.17
CA TYR A 841 22.47 -8.64 -18.54
C TYR A 841 23.80 -8.32 -19.24
N LEU A 842 24.65 -9.32 -19.42
CA LEU A 842 25.95 -9.12 -20.09
C LEU A 842 25.77 -8.65 -21.53
N THR A 843 24.84 -9.23 -22.29
CA THR A 843 24.62 -8.83 -23.68
C THR A 843 24.13 -7.37 -23.76
N TYR A 844 23.18 -6.96 -22.91
CA TYR A 844 22.69 -5.57 -22.88
C TYR A 844 23.74 -4.55 -22.41
N VAL A 845 24.71 -4.96 -21.57
CA VAL A 845 25.80 -4.07 -21.15
C VAL A 845 26.91 -4.04 -22.19
N LEU A 846 27.35 -5.22 -22.65
CA LEU A 846 28.53 -5.33 -23.49
C LEU A 846 28.31 -4.85 -24.93
N MET A 847 27.07 -4.84 -25.43
CA MET A 847 26.78 -4.29 -26.76
C MET A 847 27.24 -2.82 -26.91
N TRP A 848 27.28 -2.07 -25.81
CA TRP A 848 27.68 -0.66 -25.81
C TRP A 848 29.18 -0.41 -25.78
N VAL A 849 29.98 -1.45 -25.55
CA VAL A 849 31.45 -1.35 -25.53
C VAL A 849 32.00 -0.84 -26.87
N TRP A 850 31.35 -1.27 -27.96
CA TRP A 850 31.77 -1.01 -29.33
C TRP A 850 31.14 0.24 -29.96
N ILE A 851 30.21 0.88 -29.27
CA ILE A 851 29.46 2.01 -29.80
C ILE A 851 30.12 3.32 -29.38
N GLY A 852 30.68 4.05 -30.37
CA GLY A 852 31.46 5.27 -30.14
C GLY A 852 30.64 6.55 -29.97
N ARG A 853 29.31 6.54 -30.23
CA ARG A 853 28.44 7.72 -30.13
C ARG A 853 28.16 8.16 -28.72
N THR A 854 27.48 9.29 -28.54
CA THR A 854 26.95 9.77 -27.27
C THR A 854 25.95 8.78 -26.69
N LEU A 855 26.20 8.31 -25.47
CA LEU A 855 25.37 7.36 -24.75
C LEU A 855 24.81 7.98 -23.47
N PHE A 856 23.68 7.45 -23.00
CA PHE A 856 22.99 7.92 -21.82
C PHE A 856 22.60 6.76 -20.90
N LEU A 857 22.28 7.07 -19.66
CA LEU A 857 21.89 6.09 -18.64
C LEU A 857 20.68 5.23 -19.07
N TYR A 858 19.75 5.78 -19.84
CA TYR A 858 18.54 5.04 -20.27
C TYR A 858 18.85 3.82 -21.17
N HIS A 859 20.00 3.77 -21.79
CA HIS A 859 20.44 2.59 -22.54
C HIS A 859 20.70 1.37 -21.63
N TYR A 860 20.89 1.58 -20.33
CA TYR A 860 21.08 0.52 -19.33
C TYR A 860 19.76 -0.08 -18.81
N MET A 861 18.61 0.49 -19.12
CA MET A 861 17.31 0.10 -18.61
C MET A 861 17.02 -1.41 -18.74
N PRO A 862 17.21 -2.10 -19.86
CA PRO A 862 16.95 -3.53 -19.96
C PRO A 862 17.97 -4.37 -19.16
N ALA A 863 19.19 -3.91 -18.99
CA ALA A 863 20.20 -4.61 -18.18
C ALA A 863 19.84 -4.49 -16.69
N VAL A 864 19.53 -3.29 -16.18
CA VAL A 864 19.13 -3.12 -14.77
C VAL A 864 17.83 -3.81 -14.46
N TYR A 865 16.89 -3.94 -15.41
CA TYR A 865 15.70 -4.75 -15.26
C TYR A 865 16.02 -6.22 -14.92
N LEU A 866 16.98 -6.83 -15.61
CA LEU A 866 17.48 -8.16 -15.30
C LEU A 866 18.22 -8.19 -13.95
N GLY A 867 18.90 -7.11 -13.60
CA GLY A 867 19.51 -6.90 -12.28
C GLY A 867 18.48 -6.89 -11.15
N PHE A 868 17.30 -6.29 -11.38
CA PHE A 868 16.20 -6.32 -10.39
C PHE A 868 15.65 -7.74 -10.18
N LEU A 869 15.57 -8.54 -11.24
CA LEU A 869 15.20 -9.94 -11.13
C LEU A 869 16.26 -10.72 -10.32
N ALA A 870 17.55 -10.50 -10.56
CA ALA A 870 18.62 -11.14 -9.80
C ALA A 870 18.62 -10.72 -8.33
N LEU A 871 18.46 -9.42 -8.04
CA LEU A 871 18.33 -8.89 -6.68
C LEU A 871 17.16 -9.53 -5.93
N SER A 872 16.01 -9.65 -6.60
CA SER A 872 14.81 -10.23 -5.98
C SER A 872 14.99 -11.68 -5.59
N ALA A 873 15.76 -12.46 -6.37
CA ALA A 873 16.12 -13.83 -6.02
C ALA A 873 16.99 -13.86 -4.77
N VAL A 874 18.07 -13.05 -4.70
CA VAL A 874 18.97 -12.99 -3.54
C VAL A 874 18.23 -12.54 -2.28
N LEU A 875 17.36 -11.52 -2.36
CA LEU A 875 16.57 -11.08 -1.22
C LEU A 875 15.58 -12.14 -0.74
N ALA A 876 14.99 -12.90 -1.65
CA ALA A 876 14.11 -14.02 -1.28
C ALA A 876 14.91 -15.15 -0.62
N GLU A 877 16.11 -15.45 -1.13
CA GLU A 877 17.02 -16.43 -0.51
C GLU A 877 17.46 -15.98 0.88
N CYS A 878 17.77 -14.69 1.10
CA CYS A 878 18.03 -14.12 2.43
C CYS A 878 16.85 -14.32 3.38
N TRP A 879 15.62 -14.11 2.89
CA TRP A 879 14.41 -14.32 3.71
C TRP A 879 14.26 -15.76 4.21
N TYR A 880 14.60 -16.75 3.37
CA TYR A 880 14.42 -18.17 3.69
C TYR A 880 15.66 -18.81 4.33
N GLY A 881 16.87 -18.38 4.00
CA GLY A 881 18.12 -19.09 4.28
C GLY A 881 18.75 -18.86 5.66
N GLY A 882 18.27 -17.86 6.45
CA GLY A 882 18.80 -17.59 7.78
C GLY A 882 20.32 -17.31 7.78
N GLU A 883 21.06 -17.87 8.76
CA GLU A 883 22.50 -17.62 8.95
C GLU A 883 23.39 -18.16 7.84
N GLU A 884 22.94 -19.14 7.08
CA GLU A 884 23.71 -19.75 5.98
C GLU A 884 23.98 -18.73 4.85
N MET A 885 23.19 -17.64 4.77
CA MET A 885 23.31 -16.59 3.78
C MET A 885 24.18 -15.39 4.28
N PHE A 886 25.20 -15.68 5.08
CA PHE A 886 26.02 -14.65 5.76
C PHE A 886 26.67 -13.66 4.77
N LEU A 887 27.23 -14.16 3.66
CA LEU A 887 27.89 -13.31 2.67
C LEU A 887 26.90 -12.41 1.92
N GLU A 888 25.74 -12.94 1.59
CA GLU A 888 24.64 -12.22 0.96
C GLU A 888 24.12 -11.14 1.89
N HIS A 889 23.92 -11.45 3.18
CA HIS A 889 23.54 -10.47 4.20
C HIS A 889 24.55 -9.34 4.27
N LEU A 890 25.84 -9.66 4.36
CA LEU A 890 26.90 -8.67 4.45
C LEU A 890 26.95 -7.78 3.20
N ALA A 891 26.79 -8.36 2.00
CA ALA A 891 26.80 -7.62 0.74
C ALA A 891 25.59 -6.71 0.58
N ILE A 892 24.39 -7.17 0.97
CA ILE A 892 23.17 -6.33 0.96
C ILE A 892 23.32 -5.19 1.97
N LEU A 893 23.80 -5.45 3.20
CA LEU A 893 24.07 -4.42 4.19
C LEU A 893 25.13 -3.42 3.69
N ALA A 894 26.18 -3.91 3.05
CA ALA A 894 27.20 -3.06 2.44
C ALA A 894 26.65 -2.17 1.32
N THR A 895 25.62 -2.62 0.61
CA THR A 895 24.91 -1.79 -0.38
C THR A 895 24.12 -0.65 0.26
N ILE A 896 23.62 -0.84 1.50
CA ILE A 896 22.84 0.17 2.23
C ILE A 896 23.75 1.24 2.81
N VAL A 897 24.95 0.89 3.25
CA VAL A 897 25.88 1.80 3.95
C VAL A 897 26.19 3.09 3.15
N PRO A 898 26.52 3.06 1.85
CA PRO A 898 26.72 4.28 1.08
C PRO A 898 25.49 5.18 1.04
N ALA A 899 24.29 4.61 0.94
CA ALA A 899 23.05 5.38 0.95
C ALA A 899 22.83 6.09 2.30
N LEU A 900 23.21 5.47 3.42
CA LEU A 900 23.14 6.10 4.73
C LEU A 900 24.12 7.28 4.85
N PHE A 901 25.35 7.12 4.40
CA PHE A 901 26.34 8.20 4.46
C PHE A 901 25.99 9.38 3.56
N LEU A 902 25.57 9.10 2.34
CA LEU A 902 25.20 10.13 1.39
C LEU A 902 23.88 10.82 1.75
N GLY A 903 22.92 10.09 2.31
CA GLY A 903 21.60 10.62 2.64
C GLY A 903 21.51 11.31 4.01
N LEU A 904 22.23 10.82 5.02
CA LEU A 904 22.14 11.28 6.40
C LEU A 904 23.38 12.06 6.86
N GLY A 905 24.44 12.14 6.02
CA GLY A 905 25.72 12.71 6.37
C GLY A 905 26.58 11.78 7.26
N TRP A 906 27.88 12.08 7.35
CA TRP A 906 28.87 11.19 7.96
C TRP A 906 28.55 10.83 9.42
N GLY A 907 28.23 11.81 10.27
CA GLY A 907 28.02 11.57 11.69
C GLY A 907 26.80 10.69 11.99
N PHE A 908 25.63 11.10 11.50
CA PHE A 908 24.39 10.37 11.74
C PHE A 908 24.31 9.09 10.92
N GLY A 909 24.86 9.09 9.68
CA GLY A 909 24.96 7.90 8.85
C GLY A 909 25.80 6.79 9.50
N ILE A 910 26.93 7.12 10.14
CA ILE A 910 27.76 6.17 10.91
C ILE A 910 26.94 5.57 12.07
N LEU A 911 26.24 6.39 12.84
CA LEU A 911 25.43 5.92 13.95
C LEU A 911 24.36 4.92 13.48
N VAL A 912 23.62 5.26 12.41
CA VAL A 912 22.58 4.40 11.84
C VAL A 912 23.20 3.12 11.28
N ALA A 913 24.34 3.17 10.61
CA ALA A 913 25.07 2.00 10.11
C ALA A 913 25.51 1.07 11.25
N ILE A 914 26.04 1.64 12.34
CA ILE A 914 26.42 0.85 13.53
C ILE A 914 25.20 0.18 14.16
N LEU A 915 24.08 0.90 14.30
CA LEU A 915 22.84 0.32 14.83
C LEU A 915 22.27 -0.77 13.92
N MET A 916 22.33 -0.58 12.61
CA MET A 916 21.88 -1.54 11.61
C MET A 916 22.75 -2.81 11.64
N ILE A 917 24.07 -2.66 11.57
CA ILE A 917 25.01 -3.78 11.62
C ILE A 917 24.98 -4.46 12.98
N GLY A 918 24.90 -3.69 14.07
CA GLY A 918 24.78 -4.18 15.44
C GLY A 918 23.46 -4.96 15.63
N GLY A 919 22.35 -4.48 15.09
CA GLY A 919 21.07 -5.20 15.10
C GLY A 919 21.13 -6.51 14.33
N TRP A 920 21.79 -6.53 13.16
CA TRP A 920 22.03 -7.76 12.40
C TRP A 920 22.93 -8.74 13.18
N ALA A 921 24.03 -8.26 13.75
CA ALA A 921 24.94 -9.09 14.55
C ALA A 921 24.25 -9.64 15.81
N ALA A 922 23.39 -8.85 16.46
CA ALA A 922 22.56 -9.32 17.56
C ALA A 922 21.56 -10.41 17.10
N CYS A 923 20.90 -10.21 15.97
CA CYS A 923 20.04 -11.24 15.38
C CYS A 923 20.83 -12.52 15.08
N LEU A 924 22.02 -12.38 14.48
CA LEU A 924 22.87 -13.51 14.16
C LEU A 924 23.33 -14.29 15.41
N GLY A 925 23.61 -13.58 16.52
CA GLY A 925 24.03 -14.22 17.77
C GLY A 925 22.88 -14.77 18.62
N MET A 926 21.70 -14.13 18.61
CA MET A 926 20.57 -14.47 19.51
C MET A 926 19.48 -15.29 18.82
N ILE A 927 19.20 -14.99 17.56
CA ILE A 927 18.11 -15.58 16.76
C ILE A 927 18.53 -15.74 15.29
N PRO A 928 19.55 -16.59 15.00
CA PRO A 928 20.20 -16.63 13.67
C PRO A 928 19.23 -16.86 12.50
N GLN A 929 18.17 -17.63 12.72
CA GLN A 929 17.13 -17.90 11.73
C GLN A 929 16.38 -16.66 11.26
N TYR A 930 16.46 -15.56 12.01
CA TYR A 930 15.83 -14.28 11.65
C TYR A 930 16.80 -13.26 11.06
N SER A 931 18.11 -13.56 11.04
CA SER A 931 19.13 -12.63 10.54
C SER A 931 18.90 -12.19 9.11
N GLY A 932 18.49 -13.11 8.23
CA GLY A 932 18.15 -12.81 6.84
C GLY A 932 16.88 -11.99 6.69
N LYS A 933 15.86 -12.24 7.51
CA LYS A 933 14.64 -11.45 7.53
C LYS A 933 14.87 -10.02 8.02
N TYR A 934 15.80 -9.83 8.95
CA TYR A 934 16.24 -8.50 9.37
C TYR A 934 16.86 -7.74 8.21
N VAL A 935 17.84 -8.34 7.50
CA VAL A 935 18.49 -7.72 6.33
C VAL A 935 17.47 -7.39 5.24
N PHE A 936 16.59 -8.33 4.94
CA PHE A 936 15.47 -8.15 4.03
C PHE A 936 14.59 -6.95 4.45
N GLY A 937 14.16 -6.91 5.71
CA GLY A 937 13.32 -5.84 6.23
C GLY A 937 13.96 -4.46 6.14
N VAL A 938 15.25 -4.36 6.51
CA VAL A 938 16.03 -3.12 6.40
C VAL A 938 16.15 -2.66 4.93
N PHE A 939 16.42 -3.57 4.01
CA PHE A 939 16.54 -3.25 2.59
C PHE A 939 15.21 -2.76 2.00
N VAL A 940 14.12 -3.47 2.26
CA VAL A 940 12.78 -3.09 1.76
C VAL A 940 12.33 -1.76 2.36
N ALA A 941 12.49 -1.59 3.69
CA ALA A 941 12.15 -0.33 4.35
C ALA A 941 12.99 0.84 3.81
N GLY A 942 14.30 0.65 3.65
CA GLY A 942 15.18 1.64 3.05
C GLY A 942 14.78 2.02 1.62
N SER A 943 14.40 1.02 0.80
CA SER A 943 13.95 1.25 -0.58
C SER A 943 12.66 2.07 -0.62
N LEU A 944 11.71 1.80 0.29
CA LEU A 944 10.47 2.57 0.41
C LEU A 944 10.74 4.01 0.88
N ILE A 945 11.60 4.19 1.88
CA ILE A 945 12.00 5.51 2.37
C ILE A 945 12.63 6.32 1.26
N LEU A 946 13.57 5.73 0.51
CA LEU A 946 14.24 6.41 -0.59
C LEU A 946 13.29 6.71 -1.75
N PHE A 947 12.32 5.84 -2.02
CA PHE A 947 11.29 6.14 -3.01
C PHE A 947 10.52 7.41 -2.65
N VAL A 948 10.06 7.52 -1.41
CA VAL A 948 9.35 8.72 -0.93
C VAL A 948 10.28 9.94 -0.92
N TYR A 949 11.53 9.77 -0.48
CA TYR A 949 12.52 10.84 -0.41
C TYR A 949 12.83 11.44 -1.79
N PHE A 950 13.03 10.59 -2.81
CA PHE A 950 13.35 11.04 -4.17
C PHE A 950 12.10 11.35 -5.02
N PHE A 951 10.92 10.94 -4.63
CA PHE A 951 9.69 11.12 -5.40
C PHE A 951 9.48 12.54 -5.94
N PRO A 952 9.74 13.62 -5.17
CA PRO A 952 9.58 14.98 -5.69
C PRO A 952 10.46 15.31 -6.89
N VAL A 953 11.71 14.86 -6.92
CA VAL A 953 12.64 15.14 -8.02
C VAL A 953 12.36 14.28 -9.26
N TRP A 954 11.62 13.19 -9.12
CA TRP A 954 11.16 12.36 -10.24
C TRP A 954 9.86 12.87 -10.88
N THR A 955 9.06 13.64 -10.13
CA THR A 955 7.69 13.97 -10.52
C THR A 955 7.40 15.46 -10.67
N ALA A 956 8.46 16.27 -10.74
CA ALA A 956 8.39 17.73 -10.88
C ALA A 956 7.68 18.45 -9.70
N ILE A 957 7.56 17.83 -8.54
CA ILE A 957 7.03 18.50 -7.35
C ILE A 957 8.00 19.62 -6.93
N PRO A 958 7.51 20.86 -6.72
CA PRO A 958 8.36 21.97 -6.29
C PRO A 958 8.89 21.74 -4.85
N ILE A 959 10.22 21.76 -4.68
CA ILE A 959 10.89 21.61 -3.40
C ILE A 959 11.85 22.77 -3.15
N GLU A 960 12.16 23.03 -1.89
CA GLU A 960 13.16 24.00 -1.51
C GLU A 960 14.53 23.67 -2.11
N ARG A 961 15.31 24.68 -2.49
CA ARG A 961 16.65 24.49 -3.10
C ARG A 961 17.56 23.62 -2.24
N ALA A 962 17.57 23.83 -0.92
CA ALA A 962 18.32 22.99 0.00
C ALA A 962 17.88 21.52 -0.08
N GLY A 963 16.56 21.27 -0.18
CA GLY A 963 16.01 19.94 -0.36
C GLY A 963 16.38 19.28 -1.70
N TYR A 964 16.51 20.06 -2.78
CA TYR A 964 17.02 19.58 -4.06
C TYR A 964 18.48 19.14 -3.95
N TYR A 965 19.36 20.03 -3.46
CA TYR A 965 20.78 19.70 -3.33
C TYR A 965 21.04 18.54 -2.35
N ALA A 966 20.25 18.42 -1.29
CA ALA A 966 20.33 17.29 -0.36
C ALA A 966 20.03 15.93 -1.02
N ARG A 967 19.36 15.91 -2.18
CA ARG A 967 19.10 14.70 -2.98
C ARG A 967 20.12 14.42 -4.06
N MET A 968 20.98 15.38 -4.38
CA MET A 968 22.02 15.24 -5.42
C MET A 968 23.31 14.67 -4.81
N TRP A 969 23.22 13.43 -4.32
CA TRP A 969 24.25 12.81 -3.46
C TRP A 969 25.64 12.71 -4.05
N LEU A 970 25.76 12.45 -5.35
CA LEU A 970 27.06 12.33 -6.04
C LEU A 970 27.50 13.67 -6.68
N SER A 971 27.04 14.80 -6.15
CA SER A 971 27.42 16.13 -6.61
C SER A 971 27.99 16.94 -5.45
N GLY A 972 28.98 17.78 -5.76
CA GLY A 972 29.65 18.64 -4.79
C GLY A 972 30.46 19.75 -5.48
N PRO A 973 31.27 20.56 -4.78
CA PRO A 973 32.10 21.58 -5.38
C PRO A 973 33.00 20.97 -6.45
N GLY A 974 32.81 21.37 -7.72
CA GLY A 974 33.56 20.86 -8.86
C GLY A 974 33.12 19.48 -9.39
N ILE A 975 32.16 18.80 -8.72
CA ILE A 975 31.64 17.50 -9.13
C ILE A 975 30.15 17.63 -9.43
N ARG A 976 29.76 17.51 -10.71
CA ARG A 976 28.36 17.65 -11.14
C ARG A 976 27.79 16.33 -11.69
N ASN A 977 27.99 15.23 -10.98
CA ASN A 977 27.58 13.92 -11.49
C ASN A 977 26.06 13.76 -11.55
N TRP A 978 25.34 14.22 -10.51
CA TRP A 978 23.88 14.11 -10.43
C TRP A 978 23.13 15.42 -10.75
N ILE A 979 23.85 16.51 -11.06
CA ILE A 979 23.29 17.83 -11.43
C ILE A 979 23.39 18.06 -12.93
#